data_984aaf2e1beb19bf031e827c3d25ee39
#
_entry.id   984aaf2e1beb19bf031e827c3d25ee39
#
_cell.length_a   1.000
_cell.length_b   1.000
_cell.length_c   1.000
_cell.angle_alpha   90.00
_cell.angle_beta   90.00
_cell.angle_gamma   90.00
#
_symmetry.space_group_name_H-M   'P 1'
#
loop_
_entity.id
_entity.type
_entity.pdbx_description
1 polymer ?
#
loop_
_entity_poly.entity_id
_entity_poly.type
_entity_poly.pdbx_seq_one_letter_code
_entity_poly.pdbx_strand_id
1 'polypeptide(L)'
;MAFRAFYALPAENFSTSGGQHTNAVYGFLSMFANILADEKPTHAAVAFDVGRKTFRTERFPEYKAQREAAPPEFKGQVPIIEDVLGDLGITTLSKENFEADDIVATLVTQARAEGDFEIVLVSGDRDYIQLVDGTTTLLYPTRGVSTMTRFTPEEVENKYGLTPAQYPDFAALRGDPSDNLPSVPKVGEKTATKWISQYGSLEGLIEGADELKGVAANNFRERIDQVRLNRELTQMVTDVELPVAPNDLELKPADVTQVAARFDDLEFGVNLRERVLAAVPTDGAAPEPETVELEDVTIDDEPLDAWLKPRHTDGLAVYVSGNATPGQGDVVALAIVDKQRHGVSKLAADLSADEDAALKQWLESDAPKYMHEAKAAYHMLRGRGIELAGIAHDTAIAAYLLRPGQRTYALEDIYQRHLQRQLNVGSDQMSLLGDTADVDAAAAILELSAELTKELREIDSYELYADLELPLVTVLAEMEHTGIAVDLDVLENQRKELTLKVEQVEEEARALVDEPSLNLSSPKQLSAVLFDKLELPKTKKTKTGYSTAAGEIEALAEKNPHPFLDHLLAHREHQKLKSTIEGLIKTVQPDGRIHTTFNQTVASTGRLSSAEPNLQNIPVRTEAGRAIRSAFVVGEGYECLLTADYSQIEMRVMAHLSQDEGLIEAYRAGEDLHNFVGSRVFDVPIDQVTPELRRRVKAMSYGLVYGLSAYGLSNQLSISAGEAKDIMASYFERFGGVKRYLDEVVEQARRDGYTSTVFGRRRYLPELNSDNRVARENAERAALNAPIQGTAADIIKVAMLRVDAALEGKKSRVLLQVHDELVVEIAPGELDEVREIVEREMDGAIELLVPLEVSAGTGANWDAAAH
;
A
#
# COMPACT_ATOMS: atom_id res chain seq x y z
N MET A 1 17.45 -10.94 8.69
CA MET A 1 17.16 -9.74 7.88
C MET A 1 16.17 -10.03 6.75
N ALA A 2 16.42 -10.97 5.85
CA ALA A 2 15.53 -11.27 4.72
C ALA A 2 14.07 -11.59 5.12
N PHE A 3 13.86 -12.41 6.13
CA PHE A 3 12.53 -12.74 6.66
C PHE A 3 11.79 -11.51 7.21
N ARG A 4 12.52 -10.59 7.83
CA ARG A 4 11.97 -9.34 8.34
C ARG A 4 11.60 -8.39 7.19
N ALA A 5 12.43 -8.31 6.15
CA ALA A 5 12.14 -7.55 4.94
C ALA A 5 10.87 -8.05 4.27
N PHE A 6 10.68 -9.36 4.17
CA PHE A 6 9.49 -9.98 3.62
C PHE A 6 8.20 -9.53 4.30
N TYR A 7 8.18 -9.48 5.64
CA TYR A 7 6.98 -9.04 6.38
C TYR A 7 6.84 -7.52 6.51
N ALA A 8 7.85 -6.75 6.16
CA ALA A 8 7.78 -5.30 6.19
C ALA A 8 7.14 -4.69 4.93
N LEU A 9 7.17 -5.43 3.81
CA LEU A 9 6.69 -4.99 2.51
C LEU A 9 5.62 -5.97 1.99
N PRO A 10 4.44 -5.50 1.55
CA PRO A 10 3.39 -6.35 0.99
C PRO A 10 3.87 -7.05 -0.28
N ALA A 11 3.78 -8.39 -0.35
CA ALA A 11 4.27 -9.16 -1.50
C ALA A 11 3.51 -8.83 -2.80
N GLU A 12 2.23 -8.45 -2.69
CA GLU A 12 1.39 -8.04 -3.81
C GLU A 12 1.89 -6.81 -4.57
N ASN A 13 2.70 -5.95 -3.91
CA ASN A 13 3.26 -4.72 -4.50
C ASN A 13 4.69 -4.90 -5.03
N PHE A 14 5.25 -6.10 -4.90
CA PHE A 14 6.63 -6.41 -5.24
C PHE A 14 6.72 -7.74 -5.97
N SER A 15 6.23 -7.76 -7.20
CA SER A 15 6.33 -8.93 -8.09
C SER A 15 6.80 -8.47 -9.46
N THR A 16 7.64 -9.27 -10.11
CA THR A 16 7.98 -9.06 -11.52
C THR A 16 6.78 -9.35 -12.42
N SER A 17 6.83 -8.91 -13.65
CA SER A 17 5.84 -9.23 -14.67
C SER A 17 5.66 -10.74 -14.90
N GLY A 18 6.69 -11.52 -14.58
CA GLY A 18 6.67 -12.98 -14.61
C GLY A 18 6.04 -13.62 -13.34
N GLY A 19 5.56 -12.82 -12.37
CA GLY A 19 4.95 -13.30 -11.11
C GLY A 19 5.96 -13.70 -10.02
N GLN A 20 7.26 -13.43 -10.19
CA GLN A 20 8.27 -13.65 -9.17
C GLN A 20 8.13 -12.61 -8.06
N HIS A 21 7.84 -13.03 -6.83
CA HIS A 21 7.83 -12.12 -5.68
C HIS A 21 9.24 -11.63 -5.34
N THR A 22 9.38 -10.34 -5.08
CA THR A 22 10.67 -9.66 -4.87
C THR A 22 10.73 -8.77 -3.63
N ASN A 23 9.67 -8.74 -2.82
CA ASN A 23 9.57 -7.87 -1.63
C ASN A 23 10.68 -8.12 -0.60
N ALA A 24 11.06 -9.39 -0.36
CA ALA A 24 12.16 -9.70 0.56
C ALA A 24 13.51 -9.26 -0.01
N VAL A 25 13.72 -9.46 -1.32
CA VAL A 25 14.96 -9.04 -2.01
C VAL A 25 15.10 -7.53 -1.94
N TYR A 26 14.06 -6.79 -2.35
CA TYR A 26 14.03 -5.33 -2.32
C TYR A 26 14.28 -4.76 -0.92
N GLY A 27 13.52 -5.25 0.07
CA GLY A 27 13.65 -4.78 1.44
C GLY A 27 14.99 -5.13 2.08
N PHE A 28 15.55 -6.31 1.74
CA PHE A 28 16.87 -6.72 2.20
C PHE A 28 17.95 -5.82 1.61
N LEU A 29 17.96 -5.62 0.29
CA LEU A 29 18.95 -4.78 -0.39
C LEU A 29 18.87 -3.32 0.06
N SER A 30 17.65 -2.80 0.29
CA SER A 30 17.46 -1.45 0.81
C SER A 30 18.04 -1.25 2.20
N MET A 31 17.86 -2.22 3.11
CA MET A 31 18.48 -2.19 4.45
C MET A 31 20.00 -2.34 4.34
N PHE A 32 20.44 -3.26 3.51
CA PHE A 32 21.84 -3.61 3.37
C PHE A 32 22.67 -2.44 2.82
N ALA A 33 22.16 -1.78 1.77
CA ALA A 33 22.78 -0.58 1.21
C ALA A 33 22.94 0.54 2.25
N ASN A 34 21.92 0.79 3.08
CA ASN A 34 22.01 1.79 4.15
C ASN A 34 23.08 1.41 5.18
N ILE A 35 23.14 0.14 5.59
CA ILE A 35 24.14 -0.32 6.56
C ILE A 35 25.55 -0.16 6.00
N LEU A 36 25.78 -0.55 4.75
CA LEU A 36 27.10 -0.41 4.12
C LEU A 36 27.50 1.07 3.98
N ALA A 37 26.55 1.95 3.63
CA ALA A 37 26.78 3.39 3.50
C ALA A 37 27.09 4.06 4.85
N ASP A 38 26.41 3.65 5.93
CA ASP A 38 26.58 4.20 7.27
C ASP A 38 27.85 3.68 7.94
N GLU A 39 28.11 2.36 7.88
CA GLU A 39 29.24 1.70 8.59
C GLU A 39 30.52 1.66 7.76
N LYS A 40 30.46 1.75 6.44
CA LYS A 40 31.60 1.74 5.49
C LYS A 40 32.60 0.62 5.79
N PRO A 41 32.15 -0.65 5.84
CA PRO A 41 33.02 -1.75 6.20
C PRO A 41 34.07 -2.02 5.11
N THR A 42 35.23 -2.54 5.50
CA THR A 42 36.25 -3.07 4.58
C THR A 42 36.00 -4.54 4.24
N HIS A 43 35.33 -5.26 5.14
CA HIS A 43 35.02 -6.68 5.03
C HIS A 43 33.52 -6.88 5.30
N ALA A 44 32.88 -7.77 4.57
CA ALA A 44 31.47 -8.10 4.78
C ALA A 44 31.16 -9.55 4.42
N ALA A 45 30.28 -10.16 5.20
CA ALA A 45 29.70 -11.47 4.88
C ALA A 45 28.25 -11.53 5.34
N VAL A 46 27.46 -12.37 4.68
CA VAL A 46 26.08 -12.66 5.04
C VAL A 46 25.92 -14.16 5.26
N ALA A 47 25.42 -14.55 6.44
CA ALA A 47 25.17 -15.94 6.77
C ALA A 47 23.70 -16.29 6.61
N PHE A 48 23.43 -17.47 6.03
CA PHE A 48 22.10 -18.02 5.81
C PHE A 48 21.92 -19.39 6.47
N ASP A 49 20.70 -19.68 6.94
CA ASP A 49 20.33 -21.00 7.42
C ASP A 49 20.05 -21.95 6.24
N VAL A 50 20.66 -23.11 6.24
CA VAL A 50 20.40 -24.16 5.21
C VAL A 50 19.03 -24.78 5.41
N GLY A 51 18.59 -24.93 6.65
CA GLY A 51 17.33 -25.59 6.96
C GLY A 51 16.99 -25.60 8.45
N ARG A 52 15.97 -26.38 8.81
CA ARG A 52 15.50 -26.48 10.20
C ARG A 52 16.20 -27.55 11.02
N LYS A 53 16.91 -28.46 10.37
CA LYS A 53 17.58 -29.58 11.05
C LYS A 53 18.99 -29.16 11.45
N THR A 54 19.20 -28.96 12.74
CA THR A 54 20.48 -28.59 13.32
C THR A 54 20.78 -29.44 14.56
N PHE A 55 21.98 -29.40 15.10
CA PHE A 55 22.32 -30.10 16.34
C PHE A 55 21.40 -29.70 17.50
N ARG A 56 20.85 -28.45 17.50
CA ARG A 56 19.87 -28.00 18.51
C ARG A 56 18.57 -28.77 18.44
N THR A 57 18.06 -29.01 17.21
CA THR A 57 16.85 -29.85 17.02
C THR A 57 17.07 -31.32 17.31
N GLU A 58 18.30 -31.82 17.14
CA GLU A 58 18.67 -33.19 17.57
C GLU A 58 18.76 -33.29 19.10
N ARG A 59 19.27 -32.25 19.77
CA ARG A 59 19.41 -32.17 21.23
C ARG A 59 18.08 -31.93 21.93
N PHE A 60 17.18 -31.11 21.33
CA PHE A 60 15.86 -30.77 21.84
C PHE A 60 14.87 -30.70 20.68
N PRO A 61 14.09 -31.76 20.40
CA PRO A 61 13.20 -31.84 19.24
C PRO A 61 12.11 -30.76 19.19
N GLU A 62 11.73 -30.21 20.36
CA GLU A 62 10.77 -29.13 20.45
C GLU A 62 11.38 -27.73 20.12
N TYR A 63 12.70 -27.63 19.97
CA TYR A 63 13.38 -26.39 19.60
C TYR A 63 12.83 -25.84 18.28
N LYS A 64 12.30 -24.62 18.30
CA LYS A 64 11.67 -23.95 17.15
C LYS A 64 10.52 -24.74 16.48
N ALA A 65 10.01 -25.82 17.11
CA ALA A 65 9.00 -26.71 16.50
C ALA A 65 7.68 -26.00 16.20
N GLN A 66 7.33 -24.95 16.94
CA GLN A 66 6.10 -24.17 16.74
C GLN A 66 6.23 -23.07 15.66
N ARG A 67 7.42 -22.86 15.07
CA ARG A 67 7.58 -21.91 13.96
C ARG A 67 6.87 -22.46 12.72
N GLU A 68 5.95 -21.68 12.17
CA GLU A 68 5.30 -22.00 10.89
C GLU A 68 6.35 -22.15 9.78
N ALA A 69 5.99 -22.89 8.73
CA ALA A 69 6.84 -22.96 7.55
C ALA A 69 6.96 -21.56 6.93
N ALA A 70 8.15 -21.22 6.43
CA ALA A 70 8.29 -19.99 5.67
C ALA A 70 7.29 -19.99 4.50
N PRO A 71 6.61 -18.85 4.23
CA PRO A 71 5.71 -18.74 3.09
C PRO A 71 6.40 -19.18 1.80
N PRO A 72 5.70 -19.84 0.88
CA PRO A 72 6.28 -20.25 -0.42
C PRO A 72 6.90 -19.05 -1.16
N GLU A 73 6.26 -17.90 -1.08
CA GLU A 73 6.69 -16.65 -1.70
C GLU A 73 8.05 -16.18 -1.19
N PHE A 74 8.37 -16.48 0.06
CA PHE A 74 9.66 -16.14 0.67
C PHE A 74 10.78 -17.07 0.20
N LYS A 75 10.50 -18.38 0.08
CA LYS A 75 11.54 -19.39 -0.20
C LYS A 75 12.27 -19.14 -1.52
N GLY A 76 11.55 -18.68 -2.54
CA GLY A 76 12.13 -18.37 -3.85
C GLY A 76 13.02 -17.13 -3.85
N GLN A 77 12.94 -16.29 -2.82
CA GLN A 77 13.67 -15.02 -2.78
C GLN A 77 15.05 -15.12 -2.11
N VAL A 78 15.30 -16.11 -1.26
CA VAL A 78 16.61 -16.27 -0.61
C VAL A 78 17.72 -16.56 -1.61
N PRO A 79 17.59 -17.50 -2.57
CA PRO A 79 18.60 -17.70 -3.61
C PRO A 79 18.86 -16.43 -4.44
N ILE A 80 17.82 -15.64 -4.73
CA ILE A 80 17.98 -14.38 -5.46
C ILE A 80 18.82 -13.39 -4.63
N ILE A 81 18.61 -13.30 -3.31
CA ILE A 81 19.43 -12.46 -2.44
C ILE A 81 20.89 -12.95 -2.46
N GLU A 82 21.13 -14.26 -2.38
CA GLU A 82 22.48 -14.84 -2.44
C GLU A 82 23.17 -14.52 -3.76
N ASP A 83 22.47 -14.63 -4.86
CA ASP A 83 22.98 -14.30 -6.20
C ASP A 83 23.35 -12.81 -6.30
N VAL A 84 22.44 -11.89 -5.89
CA VAL A 84 22.72 -10.44 -5.89
C VAL A 84 23.94 -10.11 -5.01
N LEU A 85 24.06 -10.72 -3.84
CA LEU A 85 25.23 -10.53 -2.97
C LEU A 85 26.51 -11.01 -3.64
N GLY A 86 26.46 -12.13 -4.36
CA GLY A 86 27.58 -12.63 -5.15
C GLY A 86 28.01 -11.64 -6.25
N ASP A 87 27.05 -11.09 -6.98
CA ASP A 87 27.29 -10.06 -8.02
C ASP A 87 27.87 -8.77 -7.41
N LEU A 88 27.53 -8.46 -6.15
CA LEU A 88 28.06 -7.34 -5.38
C LEU A 88 29.45 -7.62 -4.74
N GLY A 89 30.04 -8.79 -4.98
CA GLY A 89 31.31 -9.17 -4.43
C GLY A 89 31.30 -9.50 -2.92
N ILE A 90 30.11 -9.79 -2.38
CA ILE A 90 29.92 -10.07 -0.96
C ILE A 90 29.81 -11.58 -0.72
N THR A 91 30.60 -12.07 0.20
CA THR A 91 30.65 -13.49 0.53
C THR A 91 29.39 -13.91 1.28
N THR A 92 28.72 -14.95 0.81
CA THR A 92 27.60 -15.62 1.49
C THR A 92 28.06 -16.95 2.09
N LEU A 93 27.59 -17.26 3.30
CA LEU A 93 27.98 -18.45 4.04
C LEU A 93 26.77 -19.20 4.55
N SER A 94 26.84 -20.52 4.46
CA SER A 94 25.88 -21.42 5.07
C SER A 94 26.57 -22.75 5.45
N LYS A 95 26.07 -23.45 6.46
CA LYS A 95 26.66 -24.72 6.92
C LYS A 95 25.55 -25.65 7.38
N GLU A 96 25.55 -26.90 6.85
CA GLU A 96 24.65 -27.93 7.34
C GLU A 96 24.89 -28.22 8.83
N ASN A 97 23.81 -28.51 9.54
CA ASN A 97 23.79 -28.82 10.98
C ASN A 97 24.03 -27.62 11.92
N PHE A 98 24.38 -26.46 11.43
CA PHE A 98 24.56 -25.21 12.18
C PHE A 98 23.58 -24.14 11.73
N GLU A 99 23.32 -23.19 12.61
CA GLU A 99 22.52 -22.00 12.29
C GLU A 99 23.45 -20.88 11.80
N ALA A 100 22.90 -19.91 11.08
CA ALA A 100 23.63 -18.73 10.63
C ALA A 100 24.31 -18.00 11.80
N ASP A 101 23.68 -18.04 12.98
CA ASP A 101 24.19 -17.41 14.21
C ASP A 101 25.52 -18.05 14.67
N ASP A 102 25.70 -19.38 14.50
CA ASP A 102 26.93 -20.09 14.84
C ASP A 102 28.06 -19.73 13.86
N ILE A 103 27.75 -19.55 12.58
CA ILE A 103 28.71 -19.10 11.56
C ILE A 103 29.22 -17.70 11.91
N VAL A 104 28.31 -16.79 12.22
CA VAL A 104 28.66 -15.41 12.59
C VAL A 104 29.48 -15.39 13.88
N ALA A 105 29.07 -16.14 14.91
CA ALA A 105 29.83 -16.22 16.19
C ALA A 105 31.25 -16.77 15.99
N THR A 106 31.42 -17.74 15.09
CA THR A 106 32.71 -18.28 14.71
C THR A 106 33.60 -17.22 14.05
N LEU A 107 33.06 -16.50 13.05
CA LEU A 107 33.77 -15.41 12.36
C LEU A 107 34.18 -14.30 13.35
N VAL A 108 33.29 -13.91 14.27
CA VAL A 108 33.59 -12.93 15.33
C VAL A 108 34.76 -13.41 16.20
N THR A 109 34.75 -14.68 16.60
CA THR A 109 35.78 -15.26 17.42
C THR A 109 37.15 -15.28 16.70
N GLN A 110 37.14 -15.65 15.41
CA GLN A 110 38.33 -15.63 14.57
C GLN A 110 38.88 -14.21 14.38
N ALA A 111 37.97 -13.24 14.03
CA ALA A 111 38.36 -11.85 13.82
C ALA A 111 38.96 -11.21 15.08
N ARG A 112 38.44 -11.53 16.28
CA ARG A 112 39.01 -11.09 17.54
C ARG A 112 40.39 -11.69 17.79
N ALA A 113 40.62 -12.94 17.41
CA ALA A 113 41.90 -13.59 17.57
C ALA A 113 42.98 -12.97 16.65
N GLU A 114 42.60 -12.43 15.49
CA GLU A 114 43.47 -11.69 14.60
C GLU A 114 43.80 -10.28 15.11
N GLY A 115 42.93 -9.65 15.89
CA GLY A 115 43.17 -8.44 16.69
C GLY A 115 43.00 -7.10 15.98
N ASP A 116 42.80 -7.07 14.66
CA ASP A 116 42.77 -5.84 13.86
C ASP A 116 41.38 -5.42 13.37
N PHE A 117 40.29 -6.07 13.85
CA PHE A 117 38.93 -5.83 13.39
C PHE A 117 38.10 -5.07 14.43
N GLU A 118 37.39 -4.04 13.95
CA GLU A 118 36.17 -3.52 14.56
C GLU A 118 34.98 -4.22 13.92
N ILE A 119 34.12 -4.85 14.75
CA ILE A 119 33.10 -5.77 14.25
C ILE A 119 31.73 -5.18 14.47
N VAL A 120 30.92 -5.11 13.39
CA VAL A 120 29.54 -4.70 13.43
C VAL A 120 28.64 -5.88 13.03
N LEU A 121 27.83 -6.35 13.96
CA LEU A 121 26.85 -7.40 13.75
C LEU A 121 25.51 -6.79 13.41
N VAL A 122 24.79 -7.38 12.46
CA VAL A 122 23.45 -6.93 12.09
C VAL A 122 22.47 -8.09 12.21
N SER A 123 21.67 -8.10 13.24
CA SER A 123 20.70 -9.17 13.47
C SER A 123 19.44 -8.67 14.19
N GLY A 124 18.31 -9.29 13.86
CA GLY A 124 17.06 -9.15 14.63
C GLY A 124 16.97 -10.10 15.82
N ASP A 125 18.01 -10.87 16.12
CA ASP A 125 18.09 -11.77 17.25
C ASP A 125 18.88 -11.13 18.41
N ARG A 126 18.33 -11.21 19.61
CA ARG A 126 18.97 -10.68 20.82
C ARG A 126 20.06 -11.57 21.38
N ASP A 127 20.10 -12.81 20.95
CA ASP A 127 21.13 -13.74 21.41
C ASP A 127 22.52 -13.31 20.94
N TYR A 128 22.61 -12.48 19.88
CA TYR A 128 23.85 -11.82 19.47
C TYR A 128 24.44 -10.86 20.51
N ILE A 129 23.66 -10.45 21.53
CA ILE A 129 24.18 -9.63 22.64
C ILE A 129 25.35 -10.33 23.35
N GLN A 130 25.35 -11.67 23.39
CA GLN A 130 26.48 -12.44 23.96
C GLN A 130 27.81 -12.20 23.26
N LEU A 131 27.79 -11.71 22.01
CA LEU A 131 28.99 -11.42 21.23
C LEU A 131 29.42 -9.94 21.32
N VAL A 132 28.71 -9.09 22.04
CA VAL A 132 29.02 -7.66 22.17
C VAL A 132 30.16 -7.48 23.17
N ASP A 133 31.19 -6.71 22.79
CA ASP A 133 32.30 -6.32 23.66
C ASP A 133 32.92 -4.97 23.22
N GLY A 134 34.15 -4.68 23.62
CA GLY A 134 34.84 -3.43 23.28
C GLY A 134 35.16 -3.28 21.78
N THR A 135 35.15 -4.37 21.01
CA THR A 135 35.48 -4.41 19.58
C THR A 135 34.29 -4.80 18.72
N THR A 136 33.22 -5.30 19.32
CA THR A 136 32.05 -5.85 18.63
C THR A 136 30.78 -5.14 19.08
N THR A 137 30.02 -4.56 18.15
CA THR A 137 28.72 -3.94 18.40
C THR A 137 27.61 -4.66 17.62
N LEU A 138 26.36 -4.60 18.13
CA LEU A 138 25.20 -5.18 17.47
C LEU A 138 24.25 -4.08 17.02
N LEU A 139 23.97 -4.01 15.72
CA LEU A 139 22.88 -3.24 15.13
C LEU A 139 21.60 -4.08 15.12
N TYR A 140 20.65 -3.70 15.96
CA TYR A 140 19.39 -4.39 16.15
C TYR A 140 18.24 -3.60 15.52
N PRO A 141 17.54 -4.11 14.48
CA PRO A 141 16.43 -3.42 13.85
C PRO A 141 15.21 -3.31 14.80
N THR A 142 14.71 -2.09 15.05
CA THR A 142 13.60 -1.83 15.98
C THR A 142 12.26 -1.56 15.31
N ARG A 143 12.21 -0.71 14.27
CA ARG A 143 10.99 -0.41 13.51
C ARG A 143 11.25 -0.45 12.02
N GLY A 144 10.43 -1.21 11.29
CA GLY A 144 10.54 -1.35 9.83
C GLY A 144 11.95 -1.80 9.40
N VAL A 145 12.41 -1.25 8.29
CA VAL A 145 13.71 -1.56 7.66
C VAL A 145 14.79 -0.47 7.91
N SER A 146 14.44 0.68 8.50
CA SER A 146 15.31 1.86 8.55
C SER A 146 15.81 2.24 9.94
N THR A 147 15.20 1.76 11.05
CA THR A 147 15.59 2.19 12.39
C THR A 147 16.33 1.08 13.12
N MET A 148 17.61 1.34 13.44
CA MET A 148 18.50 0.42 14.14
C MET A 148 18.84 0.94 15.54
N THR A 149 18.92 0.04 16.52
CA THR A 149 19.49 0.33 17.84
C THR A 149 20.88 -0.29 17.91
N ARG A 150 21.88 0.51 18.26
CA ARG A 150 23.27 0.04 18.44
C ARG A 150 23.47 -0.43 19.87
N PHE A 151 23.75 -1.71 20.07
CA PHE A 151 24.11 -2.28 21.36
C PHE A 151 25.63 -2.30 21.51
N THR A 152 26.12 -1.49 22.41
CA THR A 152 27.46 -1.53 22.96
C THR A 152 27.40 -2.20 24.34
N PRO A 153 28.53 -2.56 24.99
CA PRO A 153 28.52 -3.06 26.36
C PRO A 153 27.75 -2.14 27.33
N GLU A 154 27.93 -0.83 27.19
CA GLU A 154 27.23 0.18 28.00
C GLU A 154 25.73 0.16 27.78
N GLU A 155 25.29 0.09 26.51
CA GLU A 155 23.85 0.01 26.18
C GLU A 155 23.21 -1.29 26.67
N VAL A 156 23.93 -2.40 26.66
CA VAL A 156 23.46 -3.66 27.22
C VAL A 156 23.30 -3.53 28.75
N GLU A 157 24.28 -2.93 29.42
CA GLU A 157 24.23 -2.71 30.87
C GLU A 157 23.08 -1.74 31.24
N ASN A 158 22.95 -0.63 30.52
CA ASN A 158 21.85 0.33 30.71
C ASN A 158 20.48 -0.31 30.58
N LYS A 159 20.32 -1.19 29.59
CA LYS A 159 19.02 -1.79 29.27
C LYS A 159 18.65 -2.98 30.14
N TYR A 160 19.60 -3.86 30.38
CA TYR A 160 19.40 -5.15 31.07
C TYR A 160 19.95 -5.21 32.46
N GLY A 161 20.84 -4.27 32.88
CA GLY A 161 21.53 -4.30 34.14
C GLY A 161 22.55 -5.44 34.24
N LEU A 162 23.07 -5.91 33.10
CA LEU A 162 23.97 -7.07 32.95
C LEU A 162 25.04 -6.77 31.90
N THR A 163 26.17 -7.42 32.06
CA THR A 163 27.20 -7.43 31.01
C THR A 163 26.76 -8.32 29.84
N PRO A 164 27.26 -8.07 28.62
CA PRO A 164 26.97 -8.93 27.46
C PRO A 164 27.22 -10.42 27.71
N ALA A 165 28.30 -10.75 28.40
CA ALA A 165 28.68 -12.14 28.76
C ALA A 165 27.66 -12.83 29.70
N GLN A 166 26.91 -12.05 30.46
CA GLN A 166 25.84 -12.55 31.35
C GLN A 166 24.50 -12.71 30.65
N TYR A 167 24.35 -12.18 29.43
CA TYR A 167 23.08 -12.22 28.72
C TYR A 167 22.56 -13.64 28.43
N PRO A 168 23.40 -14.64 28.04
CA PRO A 168 22.93 -16.01 27.81
C PRO A 168 22.38 -16.65 29.07
N ASP A 169 23.00 -16.38 30.24
CA ASP A 169 22.56 -16.89 31.54
C ASP A 169 21.21 -16.32 31.95
N PHE A 170 21.01 -15.03 31.69
CA PHE A 170 19.75 -14.34 31.85
C PHE A 170 18.67 -14.90 30.90
N ALA A 171 19.00 -15.09 29.61
CA ALA A 171 18.09 -15.65 28.60
C ALA A 171 17.67 -17.08 28.97
N ALA A 172 18.59 -17.91 29.48
CA ALA A 172 18.30 -19.28 29.91
C ALA A 172 17.27 -19.35 31.07
N LEU A 173 17.34 -18.42 32.01
CA LEU A 173 16.36 -18.32 33.10
C LEU A 173 14.98 -17.86 32.65
N ARG A 174 14.97 -16.87 31.76
CA ARG A 174 13.73 -16.28 31.24
C ARG A 174 13.03 -17.19 30.25
N GLY A 175 13.79 -18.05 29.56
CA GLY A 175 13.36 -18.79 28.40
C GLY A 175 13.14 -17.90 27.19
N ASP A 176 12.95 -18.52 26.04
CA ASP A 176 12.59 -17.83 24.79
C ASP A 176 11.40 -18.49 24.12
N PRO A 177 10.22 -17.85 24.12
CA PRO A 177 9.05 -18.37 23.43
C PRO A 177 9.23 -18.50 21.91
N SER A 178 10.11 -17.69 21.29
CA SER A 178 10.35 -17.74 19.84
C SER A 178 11.11 -18.99 19.44
N ASP A 179 11.94 -19.51 20.35
CA ASP A 179 12.73 -20.73 20.18
C ASP A 179 12.13 -21.95 20.91
N ASN A 180 10.96 -21.73 21.51
CA ASN A 180 10.26 -22.73 22.30
C ASN A 180 11.04 -23.21 23.54
N LEU A 181 11.88 -22.32 24.10
CA LEU A 181 12.62 -22.59 25.31
C LEU A 181 11.78 -22.22 26.55
N PRO A 182 11.48 -23.21 27.43
CA PRO A 182 10.61 -22.95 28.58
C PRO A 182 11.22 -21.98 29.60
N SER A 183 10.41 -21.06 30.11
CA SER A 183 10.81 -20.15 31.19
C SER A 183 10.70 -20.83 32.57
N VAL A 184 11.46 -20.32 33.56
CA VAL A 184 11.22 -20.67 34.98
C VAL A 184 9.99 -19.92 35.47
N PRO A 185 8.91 -20.60 35.92
CA PRO A 185 7.70 -19.93 36.39
C PRO A 185 7.98 -18.95 37.53
N LYS A 186 7.37 -17.75 37.43
CA LYS A 186 7.58 -16.62 38.36
C LYS A 186 8.98 -15.98 38.32
N VAL A 187 9.83 -16.37 37.39
CA VAL A 187 11.11 -15.72 37.12
C VAL A 187 10.94 -14.89 35.84
N GLY A 188 10.66 -13.62 36.00
CA GLY A 188 10.61 -12.63 34.92
C GLY A 188 11.93 -11.89 34.80
N GLU A 189 12.02 -10.96 33.88
CA GLU A 189 13.20 -10.16 33.54
C GLU A 189 13.89 -9.58 34.79
N LYS A 190 13.15 -8.88 35.65
CA LYS A 190 13.71 -8.27 36.90
C LYS A 190 14.30 -9.28 37.86
N THR A 191 13.70 -10.45 37.97
CA THR A 191 14.17 -11.50 38.88
C THR A 191 15.42 -12.17 38.30
N ALA A 192 15.43 -12.48 37.02
CA ALA A 192 16.58 -13.05 36.33
C ALA A 192 17.78 -12.09 36.37
N THR A 193 17.57 -10.81 36.01
CA THR A 193 18.63 -9.77 36.15
C THR A 193 19.20 -9.73 37.54
N LYS A 194 18.34 -9.63 38.58
CA LYS A 194 18.78 -9.56 39.97
C LYS A 194 19.62 -10.77 40.36
N TRP A 195 19.19 -11.96 39.99
CA TRP A 195 19.89 -13.18 40.37
C TRP A 195 21.25 -13.32 39.66
N ILE A 196 21.28 -13.05 38.33
CA ILE A 196 22.55 -13.12 37.59
C ILE A 196 23.53 -12.02 38.07
N SER A 197 23.07 -10.81 38.35
CA SER A 197 23.90 -9.74 38.87
C SER A 197 24.45 -10.09 40.27
N GLN A 198 23.62 -10.76 41.12
CA GLN A 198 24.02 -11.13 42.49
C GLN A 198 24.99 -12.28 42.55
N TYR A 199 24.81 -13.31 41.70
CA TYR A 199 25.64 -14.54 41.73
C TYR A 199 26.71 -14.57 40.63
N GLY A 200 26.73 -13.56 39.76
CA GLY A 200 27.72 -13.39 38.69
C GLY A 200 27.47 -14.22 37.43
N SER A 201 26.96 -15.43 37.57
CA SER A 201 26.66 -16.36 36.46
C SER A 201 25.55 -17.33 36.82
N LEU A 202 25.04 -18.09 35.83
CA LEU A 202 24.07 -19.15 36.06
C LEU A 202 24.65 -20.27 36.98
N GLU A 203 25.90 -20.67 36.78
CA GLU A 203 26.50 -21.70 37.63
C GLU A 203 26.65 -21.17 39.07
N GLY A 204 27.08 -19.93 39.27
CA GLY A 204 27.11 -19.31 40.59
C GLY A 204 25.74 -19.25 41.26
N LEU A 205 24.68 -18.98 40.47
CA LEU A 205 23.29 -19.01 40.92
C LEU A 205 22.85 -20.43 41.31
N ILE A 206 23.26 -21.44 40.56
CA ILE A 206 22.98 -22.85 40.86
C ILE A 206 23.67 -23.29 42.15
N GLU A 207 24.93 -22.92 42.36
CA GLU A 207 25.67 -23.19 43.59
C GLU A 207 25.02 -22.51 44.81
N GLY A 208 24.49 -21.29 44.62
CA GLY A 208 23.76 -20.54 45.66
C GLY A 208 22.26 -20.82 45.73
N ALA A 209 21.76 -21.82 45.02
CA ALA A 209 20.33 -22.04 44.87
C ALA A 209 19.58 -22.29 46.19
N ASP A 210 20.25 -22.86 47.20
CA ASP A 210 19.68 -23.13 48.51
C ASP A 210 19.51 -21.88 49.38
N GLU A 211 20.22 -20.82 49.08
CA GLU A 211 20.10 -19.52 49.75
C GLU A 211 18.89 -18.70 49.26
N LEU A 212 18.38 -19.02 48.09
CA LEU A 212 17.24 -18.33 47.50
C LEU A 212 15.94 -18.65 48.27
N LYS A 213 15.10 -17.66 48.43
CA LYS A 213 13.81 -17.79 49.14
C LYS A 213 12.60 -17.46 48.26
N GLY A 214 11.48 -18.15 48.52
CA GLY A 214 10.21 -17.88 47.87
C GLY A 214 9.87 -18.83 46.69
N VAL A 215 8.68 -18.65 46.14
CA VAL A 215 8.11 -19.55 45.11
C VAL A 215 9.01 -19.62 43.85
N ALA A 216 9.53 -18.48 43.40
CA ALA A 216 10.42 -18.44 42.23
C ALA A 216 11.68 -19.28 42.44
N ALA A 217 12.24 -19.23 43.64
CA ALA A 217 13.41 -20.04 44.03
C ALA A 217 13.11 -21.55 44.01
N ASN A 218 11.95 -21.95 44.51
CA ASN A 218 11.54 -23.35 44.45
C ASN A 218 11.38 -23.83 42.99
N ASN A 219 10.69 -23.01 42.16
CA ASN A 219 10.51 -23.32 40.74
C ASN A 219 11.85 -23.40 40.01
N PHE A 220 12.84 -22.57 40.37
CA PHE A 220 14.18 -22.63 39.80
C PHE A 220 14.88 -23.93 40.17
N ARG A 221 14.88 -24.31 41.46
CA ARG A 221 15.52 -25.58 41.92
C ARG A 221 14.95 -26.80 41.21
N GLU A 222 13.63 -26.83 40.99
CA GLU A 222 12.96 -27.93 40.29
C GLU A 222 13.29 -28.00 38.79
N ARG A 223 13.85 -26.92 38.21
CA ARG A 223 14.09 -26.78 36.75
C ARG A 223 15.54 -26.49 36.38
N ILE A 224 16.49 -26.72 37.27
CA ILE A 224 17.91 -26.48 36.99
C ILE A 224 18.37 -27.19 35.72
N ASP A 225 17.98 -28.44 35.50
CA ASP A 225 18.36 -29.21 34.29
C ASP A 225 17.76 -28.56 33.03
N GLN A 226 16.53 -28.07 33.09
CA GLN A 226 15.91 -27.33 31.98
C GLN A 226 16.62 -26.00 31.69
N VAL A 227 16.99 -25.27 32.71
CA VAL A 227 17.74 -24.00 32.57
C VAL A 227 19.12 -24.23 32.01
N ARG A 228 19.80 -25.30 32.41
CA ARG A 228 21.09 -25.72 31.83
C ARG A 228 20.92 -26.07 30.33
N LEU A 229 19.87 -26.80 29.97
CA LEU A 229 19.56 -27.08 28.58
C LEU A 229 19.28 -25.80 27.78
N ASN A 230 18.46 -24.90 28.34
CA ASN A 230 18.22 -23.59 27.70
C ASN A 230 19.56 -22.86 27.48
N ARG A 231 20.44 -22.85 28.47
CA ARG A 231 21.76 -22.19 28.37
C ARG A 231 22.63 -22.80 27.30
N GLU A 232 22.64 -24.13 27.18
CA GLU A 232 23.34 -24.90 26.15
C GLU A 232 22.82 -24.53 24.76
N LEU A 233 21.50 -24.46 24.59
CA LEU A 233 20.85 -24.16 23.31
C LEU A 233 20.96 -22.67 22.88
N THR A 234 20.99 -21.74 23.83
CA THR A 234 21.18 -20.29 23.58
C THR A 234 22.66 -19.94 23.30
N GLN A 235 23.60 -20.78 23.74
CA GLN A 235 25.00 -20.56 23.43
C GLN A 235 25.29 -20.76 21.96
N MET A 236 25.88 -19.74 21.34
CA MET A 236 26.39 -19.85 19.98
C MET A 236 27.68 -20.66 19.91
N VAL A 237 27.81 -21.50 18.88
CA VAL A 237 29.04 -22.23 18.60
C VAL A 237 30.05 -21.29 17.96
N THR A 238 31.30 -21.33 18.40
CA THR A 238 32.37 -20.38 18.01
C THR A 238 33.57 -21.02 17.31
N ASP A 239 33.45 -22.29 16.96
CA ASP A 239 34.52 -23.10 16.36
C ASP A 239 34.02 -23.95 15.17
N VAL A 240 33.00 -23.49 14.48
CA VAL A 240 32.50 -24.11 13.24
C VAL A 240 33.59 -24.08 12.17
N GLU A 241 33.85 -25.21 11.54
CA GLU A 241 34.77 -25.26 10.40
C GLU A 241 34.19 -24.52 9.20
N LEU A 242 34.75 -23.36 8.88
CA LEU A 242 34.33 -22.49 7.78
C LEU A 242 35.32 -22.56 6.62
N PRO A 243 34.84 -22.36 5.35
CA PRO A 243 35.70 -22.36 4.17
C PRO A 243 36.55 -21.10 4.03
N VAL A 244 36.31 -20.07 4.83
CA VAL A 244 36.94 -18.75 4.78
C VAL A 244 37.31 -18.26 6.17
N ALA A 245 38.35 -17.43 6.25
CA ALA A 245 38.74 -16.67 7.44
C ALA A 245 38.28 -15.22 7.33
N PRO A 246 38.28 -14.43 8.40
CA PRO A 246 37.85 -13.02 8.37
C PRO A 246 38.56 -12.17 7.31
N ASN A 247 39.87 -12.36 7.09
CA ASN A 247 40.65 -11.65 6.08
C ASN A 247 40.25 -12.01 4.63
N ASP A 248 39.59 -13.14 4.39
CA ASP A 248 39.10 -13.54 3.08
C ASP A 248 37.76 -12.83 2.72
N LEU A 249 37.19 -12.11 3.66
CA LEU A 249 35.90 -11.43 3.54
C LEU A 249 36.00 -9.97 3.09
N GLU A 250 37.21 -9.55 2.64
CA GLU A 250 37.39 -8.23 2.05
C GLU A 250 36.40 -8.00 0.93
N LEU A 251 35.76 -6.81 0.94
CA LEU A 251 34.80 -6.43 -0.07
C LEU A 251 35.50 -6.43 -1.45
N LYS A 252 35.04 -7.32 -2.32
CA LYS A 252 35.51 -7.39 -3.71
C LYS A 252 34.72 -6.39 -4.55
N PRO A 253 35.33 -5.91 -5.64
CA PRO A 253 34.61 -5.08 -6.59
C PRO A 253 33.36 -5.80 -7.10
N ALA A 254 32.24 -5.07 -7.13
CA ALA A 254 30.98 -5.57 -7.69
C ALA A 254 31.09 -5.73 -9.21
N ASP A 255 30.48 -6.80 -9.73
CA ASP A 255 30.25 -6.93 -11.16
C ASP A 255 29.05 -6.08 -11.56
N VAL A 256 29.30 -4.82 -11.93
CA VAL A 256 28.28 -3.83 -12.27
C VAL A 256 27.36 -4.31 -13.37
N THR A 257 27.89 -5.05 -14.36
CA THR A 257 27.12 -5.57 -15.50
C THR A 257 26.13 -6.65 -15.05
N GLN A 258 26.58 -7.58 -14.19
CA GLN A 258 25.70 -8.61 -13.64
C GLN A 258 24.67 -8.02 -12.70
N VAL A 259 25.07 -7.07 -11.84
CA VAL A 259 24.14 -6.36 -10.96
C VAL A 259 23.06 -5.65 -11.78
N ALA A 260 23.43 -4.93 -12.84
CA ALA A 260 22.47 -4.25 -13.71
C ALA A 260 21.48 -5.24 -14.33
N ALA A 261 21.98 -6.30 -14.97
CA ALA A 261 21.14 -7.33 -15.61
C ALA A 261 20.17 -7.98 -14.60
N ARG A 262 20.66 -8.30 -13.40
CA ARG A 262 19.82 -8.91 -12.36
C ARG A 262 18.77 -7.94 -11.80
N PHE A 263 19.09 -6.66 -11.64
CA PHE A 263 18.11 -5.65 -11.21
C PHE A 263 17.04 -5.41 -12.28
N ASP A 264 17.42 -5.50 -13.56
CA ASP A 264 16.47 -5.42 -14.67
C ASP A 264 15.54 -6.65 -14.69
N ASP A 265 16.07 -7.87 -14.51
CA ASP A 265 15.29 -9.10 -14.37
C ASP A 265 14.31 -9.05 -13.16
N LEU A 266 14.71 -8.40 -12.08
CA LEU A 266 13.90 -8.21 -10.87
C LEU A 266 12.95 -7.02 -10.97
N GLU A 267 13.01 -6.26 -12.06
CA GLU A 267 12.25 -5.03 -12.29
C GLU A 267 12.43 -4.00 -11.15
N PHE A 268 13.66 -3.90 -10.62
CA PHE A 268 14.02 -2.93 -9.60
C PHE A 268 14.42 -1.60 -10.22
N GLY A 269 13.91 -0.50 -9.68
CA GLY A 269 14.23 0.83 -10.16
C GLY A 269 15.70 1.21 -9.97
N VAL A 270 16.15 2.17 -10.79
CA VAL A 270 17.52 2.69 -10.83
C VAL A 270 18.01 3.14 -9.45
N ASN A 271 17.16 3.84 -8.70
CA ASN A 271 17.50 4.37 -7.38
C ASN A 271 18.00 3.32 -6.38
N LEU A 272 17.44 2.11 -6.35
CA LEU A 272 17.94 1.07 -5.46
C LEU A 272 19.28 0.54 -5.94
N ARG A 273 19.44 0.34 -7.26
CA ARG A 273 20.68 -0.12 -7.88
C ARG A 273 21.82 0.84 -7.60
N GLU A 274 21.64 2.13 -7.85
CA GLU A 274 22.66 3.16 -7.60
C GLU A 274 23.06 3.22 -6.13
N ARG A 275 22.09 3.17 -5.22
CA ARG A 275 22.37 3.14 -3.78
C ARG A 275 23.17 1.92 -3.36
N VAL A 276 22.85 0.76 -3.92
CA VAL A 276 23.57 -0.49 -3.63
C VAL A 276 24.99 -0.44 -4.19
N LEU A 277 25.16 -0.01 -5.44
CA LEU A 277 26.47 0.11 -6.08
C LEU A 277 27.35 1.20 -5.46
N ALA A 278 26.79 2.33 -5.04
CA ALA A 278 27.51 3.37 -4.32
C ALA A 278 28.03 2.93 -2.93
N ALA A 279 27.45 1.88 -2.37
CA ALA A 279 27.80 1.35 -1.06
C ALA A 279 28.89 0.25 -1.07
N VAL A 280 29.31 -0.22 -2.26
CA VAL A 280 30.32 -1.28 -2.44
C VAL A 280 31.45 -0.81 -3.35
N PRO A 281 32.67 -1.40 -3.27
CA PRO A 281 33.72 -1.15 -4.25
C PRO A 281 33.28 -1.59 -5.65
N THR A 282 33.67 -0.84 -6.68
CA THR A 282 33.48 -1.19 -8.09
C THR A 282 34.81 -1.19 -8.83
N ASP A 283 35.05 -2.14 -9.72
CA ASP A 283 36.27 -2.19 -10.56
C ASP A 283 36.25 -1.11 -11.64
N GLY A 284 37.05 -0.09 -11.44
CA GLY A 284 37.18 1.02 -12.39
C GLY A 284 36.05 2.02 -12.27
N ALA A 285 36.08 3.09 -13.05
CA ALA A 285 34.86 3.79 -13.40
C ALA A 285 33.88 2.68 -13.81
N ALA A 286 32.77 2.56 -13.06
CA ALA A 286 31.70 1.68 -13.49
C ALA A 286 31.68 1.79 -15.02
N PRO A 287 31.64 0.69 -15.82
CA PRO A 287 31.33 0.89 -17.21
C PRO A 287 30.14 1.82 -17.10
N GLU A 288 30.33 3.05 -17.53
CA GLU A 288 29.15 3.91 -17.70
C GLU A 288 28.20 2.91 -18.29
N PRO A 289 27.08 2.59 -17.63
CA PRO A 289 26.12 1.66 -18.21
C PRO A 289 26.17 2.05 -19.64
N GLU A 290 26.15 1.10 -20.64
CA GLU A 290 25.82 1.56 -21.97
C GLU A 290 24.52 2.33 -21.74
N THR A 291 24.68 3.53 -21.21
CA THR A 291 23.84 4.62 -21.47
C THR A 291 23.90 4.60 -22.98
N VAL A 292 22.97 3.89 -23.58
CA VAL A 292 22.50 4.37 -24.86
C VAL A 292 21.99 5.73 -24.43
N GLU A 293 22.94 6.68 -24.43
CA GLU A 293 22.69 8.09 -24.16
C GLU A 293 21.44 8.37 -24.95
N LEU A 294 20.46 8.94 -24.29
CA LEU A 294 19.41 9.64 -25.02
C LEU A 294 20.15 10.29 -26.17
N GLU A 295 19.85 9.91 -27.43
CA GLU A 295 20.53 10.54 -28.57
C GLU A 295 20.58 12.03 -28.28
N ASP A 296 21.77 12.63 -28.30
CA ASP A 296 22.03 13.98 -27.84
C ASP A 296 20.90 14.95 -28.20
N VAL A 297 20.25 15.55 -27.21
CA VAL A 297 19.29 16.62 -27.47
C VAL A 297 20.07 17.89 -27.70
N THR A 298 19.86 18.52 -28.85
CA THR A 298 20.44 19.82 -29.14
C THR A 298 19.67 20.86 -28.32
N ILE A 299 20.31 21.45 -27.32
CA ILE A 299 19.73 22.54 -26.55
C ILE A 299 19.92 23.83 -27.35
N ASP A 300 18.80 24.41 -27.75
CA ASP A 300 18.76 25.67 -28.47
C ASP A 300 18.78 26.86 -27.48
N ASP A 301 19.63 27.84 -27.74
CA ASP A 301 19.86 29.03 -26.91
C ASP A 301 19.07 30.25 -27.39
N GLU A 302 18.05 30.04 -28.21
CA GLU A 302 17.21 31.08 -28.72
C GLU A 302 16.04 31.43 -27.75
N PRO A 303 15.47 32.65 -27.81
CA PRO A 303 14.28 32.99 -27.05
C PRO A 303 13.12 32.06 -27.33
N LEU A 304 12.36 31.70 -26.28
CA LEU A 304 11.30 30.67 -26.35
C LEU A 304 10.19 31.04 -27.35
N ASP A 305 9.84 32.30 -27.45
CA ASP A 305 8.84 32.79 -28.44
C ASP A 305 9.30 32.58 -29.90
N ALA A 306 10.59 32.80 -30.17
CA ALA A 306 11.20 32.56 -31.47
C ALA A 306 11.27 31.03 -31.77
N TRP A 307 11.61 30.24 -30.76
CA TRP A 307 11.72 28.79 -30.87
C TRP A 307 10.37 28.12 -31.11
N LEU A 308 9.30 28.53 -30.40
CA LEU A 308 7.94 28.01 -30.53
C LEU A 308 7.29 28.39 -31.86
N LYS A 309 7.59 29.57 -32.41
CA LYS A 309 6.92 30.13 -33.60
C LYS A 309 6.87 29.18 -34.81
N PRO A 310 7.96 28.54 -35.26
CA PRO A 310 7.91 27.57 -36.35
C PRO A 310 7.30 26.22 -35.95
N ARG A 311 7.18 25.92 -34.64
CA ARG A 311 6.78 24.63 -34.06
C ARG A 311 5.37 24.64 -33.45
N HIS A 312 4.67 25.76 -33.51
CA HIS A 312 3.43 26.00 -32.76
C HIS A 312 2.27 25.03 -33.07
N THR A 313 2.34 24.26 -34.17
CA THR A 313 1.37 23.21 -34.56
C THR A 313 1.93 21.82 -34.40
N ASP A 314 3.21 21.67 -34.08
CA ASP A 314 3.87 20.39 -33.98
C ASP A 314 3.55 19.72 -32.64
N GLY A 315 3.63 18.39 -32.61
CA GLY A 315 3.56 17.65 -31.34
C GLY A 315 4.90 17.76 -30.61
N LEU A 316 4.88 18.39 -29.45
CA LEU A 316 6.06 18.63 -28.62
C LEU A 316 5.95 17.89 -27.29
N ALA A 317 7.07 17.37 -26.77
CA ALA A 317 7.12 16.86 -25.40
C ALA A 317 7.37 18.00 -24.43
N VAL A 318 6.67 17.97 -23.30
CA VAL A 318 6.74 18.99 -22.25
C VAL A 318 6.97 18.34 -20.91
N TYR A 319 8.03 18.76 -20.25
CA TYR A 319 8.27 18.47 -18.84
C TYR A 319 8.14 19.75 -18.02
N VAL A 320 7.38 19.70 -16.95
CA VAL A 320 7.14 20.84 -16.04
C VAL A 320 7.51 20.43 -14.62
N SER A 321 8.29 21.23 -13.96
CA SER A 321 8.65 21.04 -12.55
C SER A 321 8.15 22.19 -11.67
N GLY A 322 7.72 21.85 -10.43
CA GLY A 322 7.18 22.84 -9.53
C GLY A 322 6.28 22.25 -8.44
N ASN A 323 5.37 23.07 -7.91
CA ASN A 323 4.34 22.63 -6.97
C ASN A 323 3.05 22.27 -7.69
N ALA A 324 2.62 21.02 -7.60
CA ALA A 324 1.41 20.49 -8.23
C ALA A 324 0.18 20.45 -7.28
N THR A 325 0.24 21.07 -6.11
CA THR A 325 -0.89 21.05 -5.16
C THR A 325 -2.11 21.73 -5.79
N PRO A 326 -3.27 21.02 -5.90
CA PRO A 326 -4.49 21.61 -6.46
C PRO A 326 -4.86 22.92 -5.73
N GLY A 327 -5.21 23.96 -6.48
CA GLY A 327 -5.51 25.30 -5.95
C GLY A 327 -4.29 26.14 -5.52
N GLN A 328 -3.10 25.54 -5.41
CA GLN A 328 -1.86 26.21 -4.97
C GLN A 328 -0.66 25.89 -5.87
N GLY A 329 -0.92 25.51 -7.11
CA GLY A 329 0.12 25.16 -8.07
C GLY A 329 1.07 26.31 -8.39
N ASP A 330 2.33 25.99 -8.71
CA ASP A 330 3.32 26.95 -9.22
C ASP A 330 4.38 26.24 -10.06
N VAL A 331 4.86 26.90 -11.11
CA VAL A 331 5.89 26.41 -12.03
C VAL A 331 7.24 26.94 -11.63
N VAL A 332 8.22 26.09 -11.45
CA VAL A 332 9.64 26.45 -11.22
C VAL A 332 10.40 26.47 -12.53
N ALA A 333 10.32 25.37 -13.30
CA ALA A 333 11.00 25.24 -14.59
C ALA A 333 10.16 24.44 -15.57
N LEU A 334 10.48 24.57 -16.84
CA LEU A 334 9.89 23.78 -17.91
C LEU A 334 10.94 23.48 -18.99
N ALA A 335 10.82 22.33 -19.64
CA ALA A 335 11.57 21.96 -20.82
C ALA A 335 10.62 21.49 -21.93
N ILE A 336 10.94 21.83 -23.15
CA ILE A 336 10.16 21.45 -24.33
C ILE A 336 11.10 20.87 -25.37
N VAL A 337 10.74 19.73 -25.96
CA VAL A 337 11.55 19.03 -26.99
C VAL A 337 10.69 18.68 -28.20
N ASP A 338 11.23 18.92 -29.41
CA ASP A 338 10.60 18.54 -30.67
C ASP A 338 11.02 17.13 -31.13
N LYS A 339 10.35 16.62 -32.17
CA LYS A 339 10.61 15.29 -32.76
C LYS A 339 11.99 15.17 -33.40
N GLN A 340 12.68 16.28 -33.70
CA GLN A 340 14.01 16.34 -34.22
C GLN A 340 15.09 16.42 -33.13
N ARG A 341 14.65 16.31 -31.85
CA ARG A 341 15.49 16.39 -30.66
C ARG A 341 16.18 17.76 -30.46
N HIS A 342 15.49 18.81 -30.87
CA HIS A 342 15.82 20.16 -30.47
C HIS A 342 14.98 20.53 -29.25
N GLY A 343 15.61 21.07 -28.21
CA GLY A 343 14.95 21.37 -26.94
C GLY A 343 15.36 22.72 -26.37
N VAL A 344 14.48 23.25 -25.54
CA VAL A 344 14.73 24.43 -24.70
C VAL A 344 14.35 24.13 -23.27
N SER A 345 15.13 24.64 -22.33
CA SER A 345 14.81 24.65 -20.89
C SER A 345 14.80 26.06 -20.37
N LYS A 346 13.80 26.42 -19.58
CA LYS A 346 13.62 27.76 -19.02
C LYS A 346 13.18 27.68 -17.55
N LEU A 347 13.79 28.53 -16.72
CA LEU A 347 13.22 28.83 -15.43
C LEU A 347 12.02 29.78 -15.60
N ALA A 348 10.94 29.49 -14.95
CA ALA A 348 9.70 30.28 -15.06
C ALA A 348 9.90 31.76 -14.64
N ALA A 349 10.83 32.01 -13.71
CA ALA A 349 11.18 33.36 -13.24
C ALA A 349 11.99 34.18 -14.27
N ASP A 350 12.64 33.52 -15.23
CA ASP A 350 13.54 34.14 -16.21
C ASP A 350 12.84 34.43 -17.56
N LEU A 351 11.57 33.98 -17.73
CA LEU A 351 10.80 34.27 -18.92
C LEU A 351 10.54 35.76 -19.10
N SER A 352 10.86 36.27 -20.27
CA SER A 352 10.43 37.63 -20.68
C SER A 352 8.92 37.65 -20.90
N ALA A 353 8.31 38.86 -20.95
CA ALA A 353 6.88 39.00 -21.18
C ALA A 353 6.44 38.41 -22.53
N ASP A 354 7.27 38.47 -23.57
CA ASP A 354 6.97 37.92 -24.90
C ASP A 354 7.06 36.40 -24.91
N GLU A 355 8.06 35.82 -24.22
CA GLU A 355 8.19 34.37 -24.04
C GLU A 355 7.02 33.81 -23.23
N ASP A 356 6.64 34.45 -22.14
CA ASP A 356 5.52 34.01 -21.29
C ASP A 356 4.18 34.04 -22.05
N ALA A 357 3.95 35.10 -22.86
CA ALA A 357 2.79 35.22 -23.70
C ALA A 357 2.75 34.16 -24.79
N ALA A 358 3.88 33.89 -25.46
CA ALA A 358 3.97 32.84 -26.50
C ALA A 358 3.78 31.44 -25.91
N LEU A 359 4.38 31.16 -24.74
CA LEU A 359 4.22 29.92 -24.00
C LEU A 359 2.75 29.69 -23.62
N LYS A 360 2.12 30.70 -23.03
CA LYS A 360 0.70 30.64 -22.66
C LYS A 360 -0.18 30.36 -23.89
N GLN A 361 -0.02 31.13 -24.95
CA GLN A 361 -0.77 30.92 -26.18
C GLN A 361 -0.64 29.50 -26.74
N TRP A 362 0.57 28.95 -26.69
CA TRP A 362 0.81 27.59 -27.20
C TRP A 362 0.25 26.53 -26.26
N LEU A 363 0.43 26.64 -24.96
CA LEU A 363 -0.07 25.67 -23.97
C LEU A 363 -1.61 25.63 -23.93
N GLU A 364 -2.28 26.76 -24.19
CA GLU A 364 -3.74 26.86 -24.25
C GLU A 364 -4.32 26.46 -25.63
N SER A 365 -3.45 26.14 -26.61
CA SER A 365 -3.90 25.69 -27.93
C SER A 365 -4.14 24.18 -28.01
N ASP A 366 -4.82 23.74 -29.08
CA ASP A 366 -5.01 22.30 -29.38
C ASP A 366 -3.76 21.60 -29.95
N ALA A 367 -2.61 22.30 -30.05
CA ALA A 367 -1.36 21.69 -30.49
C ALA A 367 -1.02 20.49 -29.59
N PRO A 368 -0.58 19.33 -30.15
CA PRO A 368 -0.36 18.14 -29.36
C PRO A 368 0.79 18.29 -28.36
N LYS A 369 0.54 18.01 -27.08
CA LYS A 369 1.54 17.94 -25.99
C LYS A 369 1.68 16.53 -25.51
N TYR A 370 2.92 16.03 -25.48
CA TYR A 370 3.28 14.74 -24.89
C TYR A 370 3.85 15.00 -23.50
N MET A 371 3.27 14.40 -22.49
CA MET A 371 3.55 14.73 -21.10
C MET A 371 3.72 13.47 -20.25
N HIS A 372 4.25 13.66 -19.09
CA HIS A 372 4.24 12.69 -17.99
C HIS A 372 3.52 13.34 -16.80
N GLU A 373 2.55 12.62 -16.21
CA GLU A 373 1.71 13.18 -15.15
C GLU A 373 1.08 14.54 -15.52
N ALA A 374 0.42 14.58 -16.66
CA ALA A 374 -0.15 15.80 -17.24
C ALA A 374 -1.09 16.55 -16.28
N LYS A 375 -1.77 15.84 -15.36
CA LYS A 375 -2.62 16.44 -14.33
C LYS A 375 -1.78 17.26 -13.31
N ALA A 376 -0.61 16.79 -12.93
CA ALA A 376 0.30 17.55 -12.09
C ALA A 376 0.79 18.84 -12.80
N ALA A 377 1.17 18.70 -14.06
CA ALA A 377 1.54 19.84 -14.90
C ALA A 377 0.39 20.85 -15.07
N TYR A 378 -0.85 20.37 -15.22
CA TYR A 378 -2.03 21.22 -15.25
C TYR A 378 -2.12 22.12 -14.01
N HIS A 379 -1.99 21.57 -12.80
CA HIS A 379 -2.05 22.36 -11.57
C HIS A 379 -0.91 23.38 -11.46
N MET A 380 0.31 22.99 -11.84
CA MET A 380 1.44 23.91 -11.87
C MET A 380 1.18 25.07 -12.80
N LEU A 381 0.75 24.80 -14.03
CA LEU A 381 0.47 25.82 -15.06
C LEU A 381 -0.72 26.71 -14.69
N ARG A 382 -1.75 26.14 -14.08
CA ARG A 382 -2.94 26.87 -13.62
C ARG A 382 -2.57 27.94 -12.58
N GLY A 383 -1.56 27.67 -11.72
CA GLY A 383 -1.02 28.65 -10.77
C GLY A 383 -0.44 29.91 -11.45
N ARG A 384 0.01 29.80 -12.69
CA ARG A 384 0.41 30.94 -13.54
C ARG A 384 -0.73 31.51 -14.39
N GLY A 385 -1.96 31.04 -14.25
CA GLY A 385 -3.10 31.43 -15.06
C GLY A 385 -3.06 30.91 -16.50
N ILE A 386 -2.44 29.73 -16.71
CA ILE A 386 -2.40 29.03 -18.00
C ILE A 386 -3.38 27.87 -17.95
N GLU A 387 -4.26 27.76 -18.94
CA GLU A 387 -5.21 26.66 -19.11
C GLU A 387 -4.63 25.63 -20.09
N LEU A 388 -4.10 24.53 -19.57
CA LEU A 388 -3.47 23.51 -20.40
C LEU A 388 -4.48 22.81 -21.28
N ALA A 389 -4.25 22.83 -22.59
CA ALA A 389 -5.05 22.12 -23.60
C ALA A 389 -4.17 21.27 -24.52
N GLY A 390 -4.80 20.44 -25.36
CA GLY A 390 -4.10 19.64 -26.35
C GLY A 390 -3.20 18.55 -25.78
N ILE A 391 -3.52 17.95 -24.61
CA ILE A 391 -2.81 16.79 -24.07
C ILE A 391 -3.02 15.61 -25.02
N ALA A 392 -1.98 15.22 -25.76
CA ALA A 392 -2.00 14.14 -26.74
C ALA A 392 -1.50 12.82 -26.16
N HIS A 393 -0.72 12.87 -25.11
CA HIS A 393 -0.21 11.67 -24.43
C HIS A 393 0.16 11.97 -22.97
N ASP A 394 -0.12 11.02 -22.10
CA ASP A 394 0.40 10.96 -20.72
C ASP A 394 1.05 9.59 -20.50
N THR A 395 2.36 9.59 -20.33
CA THR A 395 3.14 8.34 -20.22
C THR A 395 2.83 7.57 -18.94
N ALA A 396 2.47 8.23 -17.83
CA ALA A 396 2.10 7.55 -16.57
C ALA A 396 0.78 6.79 -16.72
N ILE A 397 -0.24 7.41 -17.34
CA ILE A 397 -1.54 6.78 -17.60
C ILE A 397 -1.40 5.61 -18.58
N ALA A 398 -0.61 5.79 -19.65
CA ALA A 398 -0.34 4.73 -20.63
C ALA A 398 0.33 3.52 -19.98
N ALA A 399 1.38 3.75 -19.20
CA ALA A 399 2.10 2.69 -18.48
C ALA A 399 1.21 1.98 -17.44
N TYR A 400 0.33 2.72 -16.76
CA TYR A 400 -0.65 2.13 -15.83
C TYR A 400 -1.61 1.17 -16.54
N LEU A 401 -2.12 1.50 -17.71
CA LEU A 401 -3.02 0.61 -18.44
C LEU A 401 -2.33 -0.66 -18.95
N LEU A 402 -1.05 -0.56 -19.31
CA LEU A 402 -0.23 -1.70 -19.69
C LEU A 402 0.05 -2.63 -18.51
N ARG A 403 0.33 -2.08 -17.33
CA ARG A 403 0.68 -2.83 -16.12
C ARG A 403 0.05 -2.20 -14.87
N PRO A 404 -1.26 -2.40 -14.62
CA PRO A 404 -1.91 -1.87 -13.43
C PRO A 404 -1.38 -2.53 -12.15
N GLY A 405 -1.34 -1.77 -11.05
CA GLY A 405 -0.94 -2.28 -9.74
C GLY A 405 0.57 -2.22 -9.47
N GLN A 406 1.34 -1.52 -10.30
CA GLN A 406 2.74 -1.25 -10.03
C GLN A 406 2.89 -0.27 -8.86
N ARG A 407 4.03 -0.35 -8.17
CA ARG A 407 4.33 0.53 -7.02
C ARG A 407 4.45 1.99 -7.42
N THR A 408 5.01 2.24 -8.59
CA THR A 408 5.28 3.58 -9.11
C THR A 408 5.21 3.59 -10.63
N TYR A 409 4.81 4.74 -11.15
CA TYR A 409 4.83 5.06 -12.57
C TYR A 409 5.73 6.28 -12.83
N ALA A 410 6.73 6.52 -11.97
CA ALA A 410 7.71 7.57 -12.18
C ALA A 410 8.41 7.42 -13.55
N LEU A 411 8.78 8.56 -14.12
CA LEU A 411 9.30 8.62 -15.50
C LEU A 411 10.51 7.70 -15.70
N GLU A 412 11.45 7.70 -14.75
CA GLU A 412 12.66 6.88 -14.79
C GLU A 412 12.35 5.38 -14.75
N ASP A 413 11.39 4.99 -13.89
CA ASP A 413 11.01 3.59 -13.74
C ASP A 413 10.31 3.04 -14.99
N ILE A 414 9.40 3.83 -15.60
CA ILE A 414 8.72 3.42 -16.83
C ILE A 414 9.65 3.48 -18.05
N TYR A 415 10.59 4.45 -18.08
CA TYR A 415 11.59 4.54 -19.14
C TYR A 415 12.49 3.31 -19.15
N GLN A 416 12.99 2.92 -17.97
CA GLN A 416 13.78 1.69 -17.86
C GLN A 416 12.97 0.44 -18.20
N ARG A 417 11.73 0.35 -17.74
CA ARG A 417 10.88 -0.85 -17.93
C ARG A 417 10.54 -1.10 -19.40
N HIS A 418 10.18 -0.06 -20.15
CA HIS A 418 9.70 -0.19 -21.52
C HIS A 418 10.78 -0.04 -22.59
N LEU A 419 11.83 0.75 -22.31
CA LEU A 419 12.92 0.99 -23.27
C LEU A 419 14.24 0.31 -22.90
N GLN A 420 14.31 -0.32 -21.72
CA GLN A 420 15.54 -0.99 -21.22
C GLN A 420 16.76 -0.05 -21.17
N ARG A 421 16.51 1.24 -20.85
CA ARG A 421 17.51 2.30 -20.79
C ARG A 421 17.37 3.06 -19.47
N GLN A 422 18.47 3.62 -18.99
CA GLN A 422 18.47 4.47 -17.81
C GLN A 422 18.21 5.92 -18.18
N LEU A 423 17.41 6.58 -17.36
CA LEU A 423 17.15 8.00 -17.41
C LEU A 423 17.62 8.62 -16.09
N ASN A 424 18.59 9.51 -16.14
CA ASN A 424 19.07 10.26 -14.99
C ASN A 424 18.37 11.62 -14.96
N VAL A 425 17.16 11.67 -14.41
CA VAL A 425 16.51 12.92 -14.02
C VAL A 425 16.96 13.20 -12.60
N GLY A 426 17.76 14.26 -12.41
CA GLY A 426 18.42 14.55 -11.14
C GLY A 426 17.49 14.43 -9.92
N SER A 427 17.79 13.44 -9.07
CA SER A 427 17.07 13.21 -7.83
C SER A 427 17.48 14.23 -6.77
N ASP A 428 16.49 14.89 -6.16
CA ASP A 428 16.50 15.48 -4.82
C ASP A 428 17.41 16.68 -4.50
N GLN A 429 17.97 17.38 -5.46
CA GLN A 429 18.43 18.75 -5.15
C GLN A 429 17.94 19.69 -6.23
N MET A 430 17.11 20.67 -5.83
CA MET A 430 16.76 21.83 -6.63
C MET A 430 18.01 22.33 -7.38
N SER A 431 18.22 21.85 -8.61
CA SER A 431 19.20 22.45 -9.51
C SER A 431 18.68 23.82 -9.89
N LEU A 432 19.29 24.84 -9.31
CA LEU A 432 18.98 26.26 -9.54
C LEU A 432 19.51 26.76 -10.89
N LEU A 433 19.95 25.89 -11.74
CA LEU A 433 20.49 26.21 -13.06
C LEU A 433 19.74 25.35 -14.09
N GLY A 434 19.08 25.94 -15.06
CA GLY A 434 18.38 25.24 -16.14
C GLY A 434 19.23 24.08 -16.69
N ASP A 435 18.90 22.86 -16.21
CA ASP A 435 19.74 21.69 -16.40
C ASP A 435 19.31 20.89 -17.62
N THR A 436 20.28 20.23 -18.23
CA THR A 436 20.10 19.20 -19.25
C THR A 436 19.11 18.13 -18.83
N ALA A 437 19.00 17.84 -17.53
CA ALA A 437 18.10 16.86 -16.95
C ALA A 437 16.61 17.09 -17.28
N ASP A 438 16.12 18.34 -17.29
CA ASP A 438 14.72 18.64 -17.64
C ASP A 438 14.47 18.40 -19.14
N VAL A 439 15.46 18.71 -19.98
CA VAL A 439 15.41 18.47 -21.44
C VAL A 439 15.46 16.97 -21.72
N ASP A 440 16.29 16.23 -21.00
CA ASP A 440 16.38 14.76 -21.09
C ASP A 440 15.07 14.10 -20.66
N ALA A 441 14.40 14.63 -19.62
CA ALA A 441 13.07 14.18 -19.21
C ALA A 441 12.02 14.41 -20.31
N ALA A 442 12.00 15.59 -20.94
CA ALA A 442 11.10 15.88 -22.05
C ALA A 442 11.37 14.97 -23.27
N ALA A 443 12.65 14.72 -23.60
CA ALA A 443 13.03 13.80 -24.67
C ALA A 443 12.62 12.34 -24.37
N ALA A 444 12.79 11.91 -23.13
CA ALA A 444 12.35 10.59 -22.68
C ALA A 444 10.83 10.41 -22.78
N ILE A 445 10.06 11.44 -22.45
CA ILE A 445 8.60 11.46 -22.61
C ILE A 445 8.23 11.21 -24.08
N LEU A 446 8.95 11.84 -25.02
CA LEU A 446 8.67 11.68 -26.44
C LEU A 446 8.92 10.24 -26.93
N GLU A 447 10.06 9.65 -26.54
CA GLU A 447 10.40 8.25 -26.87
C GLU A 447 9.40 7.26 -26.26
N LEU A 448 9.10 7.42 -24.96
CA LEU A 448 8.13 6.58 -24.26
C LEU A 448 6.74 6.66 -24.89
N SER A 449 6.30 7.87 -25.26
CA SER A 449 4.97 8.06 -25.85
C SER A 449 4.79 7.21 -27.11
N ALA A 450 5.84 7.06 -27.93
CA ALA A 450 5.80 6.22 -29.12
C ALA A 450 5.72 4.73 -28.78
N GLU A 451 6.58 4.25 -27.86
CA GLU A 451 6.61 2.82 -27.48
C GLU A 451 5.35 2.42 -26.71
N LEU A 452 4.92 3.20 -25.71
CA LEU A 452 3.71 2.90 -24.94
C LEU A 452 2.45 2.91 -25.83
N THR A 453 2.36 3.80 -26.83
CA THR A 453 1.28 3.78 -27.81
C THR A 453 1.27 2.49 -28.61
N LYS A 454 2.43 2.00 -29.02
CA LYS A 454 2.57 0.72 -29.75
C LYS A 454 2.14 -0.44 -28.88
N GLU A 455 2.66 -0.53 -27.64
CA GLU A 455 2.30 -1.59 -26.69
C GLU A 455 0.79 -1.59 -26.36
N LEU A 456 0.15 -0.40 -26.17
CA LEU A 456 -1.30 -0.28 -25.95
C LEU A 456 -2.11 -0.82 -27.15
N ARG A 457 -1.63 -0.63 -28.38
CA ARG A 457 -2.28 -1.19 -29.59
C ARG A 457 -2.11 -2.71 -29.66
N GLU A 458 -0.98 -3.25 -29.27
CA GLU A 458 -0.70 -4.70 -29.23
C GLU A 458 -1.62 -5.46 -28.26
N ILE A 459 -2.11 -4.79 -27.21
CA ILE A 459 -3.03 -5.38 -26.24
C ILE A 459 -4.47 -4.90 -26.40
N ASP A 460 -4.84 -4.24 -27.50
CA ASP A 460 -6.17 -3.70 -27.77
C ASP A 460 -6.72 -2.76 -26.69
N SER A 461 -5.83 -1.98 -26.02
CA SER A 461 -6.22 -1.03 -24.95
C SER A 461 -6.02 0.45 -25.34
N TYR A 462 -5.67 0.71 -26.61
CA TYR A 462 -5.40 2.07 -27.06
C TYR A 462 -6.67 2.94 -27.06
N GLU A 463 -7.83 2.42 -27.46
CA GLU A 463 -9.11 3.14 -27.44
C GLU A 463 -9.51 3.48 -26.00
N LEU A 464 -9.35 2.54 -25.05
CA LEU A 464 -9.58 2.82 -23.63
C LEU A 464 -8.69 3.96 -23.13
N TYR A 465 -7.43 3.98 -23.56
CA TYR A 465 -6.50 5.06 -23.23
C TYR A 465 -6.91 6.39 -23.87
N ALA A 466 -7.10 6.42 -25.18
CA ALA A 466 -7.25 7.63 -25.95
C ALA A 466 -8.64 8.29 -25.75
N ASP A 467 -9.70 7.47 -25.61
CA ASP A 467 -11.08 7.94 -25.57
C ASP A 467 -11.64 8.05 -24.13
N LEU A 468 -11.00 7.44 -23.15
CA LEU A 468 -11.47 7.45 -21.77
C LEU A 468 -10.44 8.02 -20.78
N GLU A 469 -9.29 7.37 -20.63
CA GLU A 469 -8.38 7.73 -19.53
C GLU A 469 -7.63 9.04 -19.77
N LEU A 470 -7.18 9.29 -20.98
CA LEU A 470 -6.45 10.53 -21.32
C LEU A 470 -7.34 11.78 -21.24
N PRO A 471 -8.54 11.82 -21.84
CA PRO A 471 -9.44 12.97 -21.69
C PRO A 471 -9.87 13.22 -20.24
N LEU A 472 -9.99 12.16 -19.44
CA LEU A 472 -10.37 12.25 -18.04
C LEU A 472 -9.35 13.04 -17.18
N VAL A 473 -8.08 13.09 -17.60
CA VAL A 473 -7.03 13.88 -16.91
C VAL A 473 -7.47 15.33 -16.73
N THR A 474 -8.00 15.96 -17.78
CA THR A 474 -8.45 17.36 -17.73
C THR A 474 -9.67 17.54 -16.85
N VAL A 475 -10.65 16.65 -16.96
CA VAL A 475 -11.87 16.70 -16.12
C VAL A 475 -11.53 16.60 -14.65
N LEU A 476 -10.68 15.65 -14.29
CA LEU A 476 -10.22 15.48 -12.91
C LEU A 476 -9.42 16.69 -12.42
N ALA A 477 -8.55 17.23 -13.26
CA ALA A 477 -7.76 18.43 -12.92
C ALA A 477 -8.66 19.63 -12.63
N GLU A 478 -9.71 19.85 -13.41
CA GLU A 478 -10.69 20.92 -13.19
C GLU A 478 -11.48 20.70 -11.90
N MET A 479 -11.92 19.47 -11.62
CA MET A 479 -12.60 19.14 -10.37
C MET A 479 -11.70 19.40 -9.16
N GLU A 480 -10.44 18.99 -9.22
CA GLU A 480 -9.46 19.21 -8.17
C GLU A 480 -9.16 20.70 -7.97
N HIS A 481 -8.98 21.44 -9.07
CA HIS A 481 -8.75 22.88 -9.02
C HIS A 481 -9.95 23.64 -8.45
N THR A 482 -11.16 23.23 -8.79
CA THR A 482 -12.40 23.82 -8.29
C THR A 482 -12.60 23.52 -6.80
N GLY A 483 -12.40 22.28 -6.38
CA GLY A 483 -12.66 21.83 -5.01
C GLY A 483 -14.13 21.94 -4.60
N ILE A 484 -14.45 21.56 -3.37
CA ILE A 484 -15.80 21.67 -2.79
C ILE A 484 -15.81 22.63 -1.61
N ALA A 485 -16.81 23.50 -1.52
CA ALA A 485 -16.93 24.47 -0.44
C ALA A 485 -17.29 23.79 0.89
N VAL A 486 -16.73 24.33 1.97
CA VAL A 486 -16.86 23.75 3.32
C VAL A 486 -17.25 24.83 4.31
N ASP A 487 -18.27 24.52 5.13
CA ASP A 487 -18.59 25.31 6.34
C ASP A 487 -17.64 24.88 7.47
N LEU A 488 -16.58 25.68 7.66
CA LEU A 488 -15.54 25.41 8.65
C LEU A 488 -16.10 25.47 10.09
N ASP A 489 -17.11 26.32 10.36
CA ASP A 489 -17.72 26.44 11.69
C ASP A 489 -18.47 25.16 12.06
N VAL A 490 -19.11 24.53 11.09
CA VAL A 490 -19.79 23.23 11.28
C VAL A 490 -18.75 22.15 11.64
N LEU A 491 -17.64 22.04 10.92
CA LEU A 491 -16.59 21.07 11.23
C LEU A 491 -15.94 21.33 12.60
N GLU A 492 -15.65 22.58 12.93
CA GLU A 492 -15.08 22.95 14.23
C GLU A 492 -16.01 22.66 15.41
N ASN A 493 -17.31 22.87 15.22
CA ASN A 493 -18.30 22.53 16.26
C ASN A 493 -18.41 21.01 16.46
N GLN A 494 -18.42 20.26 15.36
CA GLN A 494 -18.42 18.78 15.44
C GLN A 494 -17.14 18.26 16.10
N ARG A 495 -15.96 18.83 15.79
CA ARG A 495 -14.70 18.48 16.43
C ARG A 495 -14.74 18.70 17.94
N LYS A 496 -15.29 19.85 18.39
CA LYS A 496 -15.46 20.17 19.82
C LYS A 496 -16.39 19.17 20.50
N GLU A 497 -17.53 18.88 19.89
CA GLU A 497 -18.50 17.89 20.42
C GLU A 497 -17.89 16.50 20.53
N LEU A 498 -17.19 16.03 19.51
CA LEU A 498 -16.51 14.73 19.53
C LEU A 498 -15.37 14.70 20.56
N THR A 499 -14.67 15.80 20.79
CA THR A 499 -13.66 15.89 21.85
C THR A 499 -14.27 15.65 23.22
N LEU A 500 -15.40 16.29 23.52
CA LEU A 500 -16.13 16.08 24.78
C LEU A 500 -16.64 14.64 24.91
N LYS A 501 -17.17 14.06 23.84
CA LYS A 501 -17.62 12.65 23.82
C LYS A 501 -16.47 11.67 24.07
N VAL A 502 -15.30 11.90 23.47
CA VAL A 502 -14.10 11.07 23.72
C VAL A 502 -13.69 11.17 25.18
N GLU A 503 -13.57 12.37 25.73
CA GLU A 503 -13.18 12.61 27.12
C GLU A 503 -14.17 11.95 28.10
N GLN A 504 -15.48 12.10 27.87
CA GLN A 504 -16.51 11.47 28.68
C GLN A 504 -16.40 9.94 28.66
N VAL A 505 -16.34 9.33 27.50
CA VAL A 505 -16.25 7.87 27.34
C VAL A 505 -14.94 7.33 27.95
N GLU A 506 -13.83 8.06 27.83
CA GLU A 506 -12.57 7.70 28.51
C GLU A 506 -12.72 7.72 30.04
N GLU A 507 -13.34 8.75 30.59
CA GLU A 507 -13.59 8.85 32.04
C GLU A 507 -14.49 7.71 32.54
N GLU A 508 -15.60 7.44 31.85
CA GLU A 508 -16.51 6.35 32.15
C GLU A 508 -15.82 4.97 32.06
N ALA A 509 -15.04 4.73 31.02
CA ALA A 509 -14.29 3.48 30.87
C ALA A 509 -13.23 3.30 31.97
N ARG A 510 -12.50 4.34 32.32
CA ARG A 510 -11.51 4.33 33.42
C ARG A 510 -12.15 4.07 34.76
N ALA A 511 -13.30 4.68 35.02
CA ALA A 511 -14.06 4.48 36.25
C ALA A 511 -14.55 3.03 36.39
N LEU A 512 -15.02 2.40 35.30
CA LEU A 512 -15.48 1.01 35.31
C LEU A 512 -14.41 0.00 35.72
N VAL A 513 -13.17 0.29 35.42
CA VAL A 513 -12.04 -0.61 35.68
C VAL A 513 -11.14 -0.12 36.83
N ASP A 514 -11.47 0.99 37.46
CA ASP A 514 -10.66 1.62 38.51
C ASP A 514 -9.18 1.81 38.12
N GLU A 515 -8.98 2.39 36.93
CA GLU A 515 -7.66 2.65 36.32
C GLU A 515 -7.62 4.09 35.76
N PRO A 516 -7.36 5.11 36.57
CA PRO A 516 -7.43 6.50 36.17
C PRO A 516 -6.43 6.88 35.04
N SER A 517 -5.34 6.12 34.91
CA SER A 517 -4.28 6.36 33.92
C SER A 517 -4.39 5.48 32.67
N LEU A 518 -5.48 4.73 32.52
CA LEU A 518 -5.69 3.85 31.36
C LEU A 518 -5.76 4.65 30.07
N ASN A 519 -4.91 4.27 29.10
CA ASN A 519 -4.97 4.78 27.74
C ASN A 519 -5.73 3.78 26.85
N LEU A 520 -6.95 4.16 26.43
CA LEU A 520 -7.81 3.32 25.58
C LEU A 520 -7.26 3.15 24.15
N SER A 521 -6.25 3.93 23.78
CA SER A 521 -5.54 3.78 22.49
C SER A 521 -4.31 2.86 22.58
N SER A 522 -3.98 2.33 23.79
CA SER A 522 -2.83 1.46 23.98
C SER A 522 -3.21 -0.03 23.94
N PRO A 523 -2.87 -0.79 22.88
CA PRO A 523 -3.19 -2.22 22.80
C PRO A 523 -2.65 -3.03 23.98
N LYS A 524 -1.49 -2.66 24.50
CA LYS A 524 -0.85 -3.34 25.64
C LYS A 524 -1.63 -3.14 26.95
N GLN A 525 -2.08 -1.91 27.23
CA GLN A 525 -2.87 -1.62 28.44
C GLN A 525 -4.25 -2.24 28.31
N LEU A 526 -4.89 -2.15 27.15
CA LEU A 526 -6.18 -2.79 26.88
C LEU A 526 -6.12 -4.30 27.05
N SER A 527 -5.08 -4.97 26.56
CA SER A 527 -4.93 -6.42 26.73
C SER A 527 -4.87 -6.82 28.20
N ALA A 528 -4.15 -6.08 29.03
CA ALA A 528 -4.10 -6.32 30.48
C ALA A 528 -5.49 -6.11 31.15
N VAL A 529 -6.20 -5.05 30.78
CA VAL A 529 -7.54 -4.79 31.33
C VAL A 529 -8.55 -5.85 30.88
N LEU A 530 -8.61 -6.13 29.59
CA LEU A 530 -9.61 -7.06 29.02
C LEU A 530 -9.43 -8.50 29.50
N PHE A 531 -8.18 -9.00 29.48
CA PHE A 531 -7.91 -10.43 29.64
C PHE A 531 -7.38 -10.82 31.02
N ASP A 532 -6.75 -9.89 31.77
CA ASP A 532 -6.17 -10.17 33.07
C ASP A 532 -7.05 -9.58 34.21
N LYS A 533 -7.67 -8.39 34.00
CA LYS A 533 -8.51 -7.74 35.04
C LYS A 533 -9.98 -8.08 34.91
N LEU A 534 -10.54 -7.99 33.72
CA LEU A 534 -11.95 -8.31 33.44
C LEU A 534 -12.18 -9.80 33.14
N GLU A 535 -11.09 -10.57 32.99
CA GLU A 535 -11.12 -12.03 32.73
C GLU A 535 -11.99 -12.41 31.52
N LEU A 536 -12.10 -11.50 30.52
CA LEU A 536 -12.85 -11.77 29.30
C LEU A 536 -12.17 -12.86 28.46
N PRO A 537 -12.91 -13.62 27.65
CA PRO A 537 -12.34 -14.61 26.75
C PRO A 537 -11.25 -14.00 25.87
N LYS A 538 -10.14 -14.71 25.77
CA LYS A 538 -8.98 -14.28 25.00
C LYS A 538 -9.28 -14.30 23.51
N THR A 539 -8.94 -13.21 22.83
CA THR A 539 -9.02 -13.07 21.38
C THR A 539 -7.86 -13.77 20.67
N LYS A 540 -7.76 -13.66 19.34
CA LYS A 540 -6.65 -14.22 18.56
C LYS A 540 -5.29 -13.74 19.11
N LYS A 541 -4.39 -14.70 19.38
CA LYS A 541 -3.05 -14.40 19.87
C LYS A 541 -2.20 -13.80 18.75
N THR A 542 -1.55 -12.67 19.04
CA THR A 542 -0.58 -12.01 18.16
C THR A 542 0.83 -12.11 18.75
N LYS A 543 1.86 -11.67 18.02
CA LYS A 543 3.25 -11.66 18.52
C LYS A 543 3.45 -10.84 19.80
N THR A 544 2.61 -9.82 20.03
CA THR A 544 2.73 -8.87 21.15
C THR A 544 1.67 -9.07 22.24
N GLY A 545 0.80 -10.07 22.13
CA GLY A 545 -0.28 -10.34 23.07
C GLY A 545 -1.55 -10.79 22.38
N TYR A 546 -2.69 -10.66 23.05
CA TYR A 546 -4.00 -10.91 22.42
C TYR A 546 -4.45 -9.70 21.60
N SER A 547 -5.04 -9.96 20.45
CA SER A 547 -5.48 -8.91 19.53
C SER A 547 -6.58 -8.05 20.19
N THR A 548 -6.39 -6.75 20.13
CA THR A 548 -7.42 -5.76 20.49
C THR A 548 -7.93 -5.03 19.25
N ALA A 549 -7.79 -5.62 18.04
CA ALA A 549 -8.31 -5.05 16.79
C ALA A 549 -9.83 -4.88 16.86
N ALA A 550 -10.38 -3.91 16.11
CA ALA A 550 -11.79 -3.54 16.20
C ALA A 550 -12.73 -4.75 16.01
N GLY A 551 -12.57 -5.52 14.94
CA GLY A 551 -13.43 -6.68 14.68
C GLY A 551 -13.33 -7.80 15.73
N GLU A 552 -12.17 -7.97 16.37
CA GLU A 552 -12.02 -8.92 17.50
C GLU A 552 -12.76 -8.45 18.75
N ILE A 553 -12.74 -7.13 19.01
CA ILE A 553 -13.47 -6.52 20.14
C ILE A 553 -14.97 -6.52 19.88
N GLU A 554 -15.42 -6.24 18.65
CA GLU A 554 -16.82 -6.34 18.24
C GLU A 554 -17.36 -7.77 18.44
N ALA A 555 -16.64 -8.78 17.92
CA ALA A 555 -16.98 -10.19 18.09
C ALA A 555 -16.94 -10.63 19.57
N LEU A 556 -16.05 -10.05 20.37
CA LEU A 556 -15.99 -10.29 21.82
C LEU A 556 -17.21 -9.69 22.52
N ALA A 557 -17.60 -8.45 22.17
CA ALA A 557 -18.76 -7.75 22.75
C ALA A 557 -20.09 -8.46 22.41
N GLU A 558 -20.25 -8.96 21.18
CA GLU A 558 -21.42 -9.73 20.77
C GLU A 558 -21.61 -11.01 21.60
N LYS A 559 -20.49 -11.73 21.88
CA LYS A 559 -20.53 -13.01 22.60
C LYS A 559 -20.50 -12.84 24.13
N ASN A 560 -19.88 -11.79 24.59
CA ASN A 560 -19.65 -11.51 26.01
C ASN A 560 -19.91 -10.03 26.30
N PRO A 561 -21.17 -9.57 26.30
CA PRO A 561 -21.53 -8.18 26.57
C PRO A 561 -20.94 -7.68 27.89
N HIS A 562 -20.20 -6.57 27.82
CA HIS A 562 -19.63 -5.93 29.00
C HIS A 562 -19.57 -4.41 28.79
N PRO A 563 -19.99 -3.58 29.74
CA PRO A 563 -20.04 -2.12 29.58
C PRO A 563 -18.71 -1.48 29.16
N PHE A 564 -17.58 -2.04 29.61
CA PHE A 564 -16.26 -1.57 29.19
C PHE A 564 -16.01 -1.76 27.68
N LEU A 565 -16.51 -2.86 27.08
CA LEU A 565 -16.41 -3.09 25.64
C LEU A 565 -17.23 -2.07 24.85
N ASP A 566 -18.42 -1.73 25.34
CA ASP A 566 -19.28 -0.71 24.72
C ASP A 566 -18.58 0.65 24.71
N HIS A 567 -17.99 1.05 25.85
CA HIS A 567 -17.22 2.29 25.94
C HIS A 567 -15.95 2.25 25.06
N LEU A 568 -15.26 1.12 25.00
CA LEU A 568 -14.08 0.98 24.15
C LEU A 568 -14.40 1.13 22.65
N LEU A 569 -15.52 0.53 22.22
CA LEU A 569 -15.98 0.65 20.83
C LEU A 569 -16.43 2.08 20.53
N ALA A 570 -17.21 2.70 21.41
CA ALA A 570 -17.62 4.09 21.29
C ALA A 570 -16.43 5.06 21.28
N HIS A 571 -15.43 4.86 22.15
CA HIS A 571 -14.19 5.64 22.14
C HIS A 571 -13.48 5.58 20.79
N ARG A 572 -13.32 4.37 20.23
CA ARG A 572 -12.65 4.18 18.93
C ARG A 572 -13.42 4.85 17.79
N GLU A 573 -14.72 4.73 17.78
CA GLU A 573 -15.58 5.37 16.78
C GLU A 573 -15.46 6.90 16.87
N HIS A 574 -15.63 7.48 18.05
CA HIS A 574 -15.53 8.93 18.26
C HIS A 574 -14.12 9.46 17.93
N GLN A 575 -13.08 8.73 18.34
CA GLN A 575 -11.69 9.11 18.06
C GLN A 575 -11.38 9.07 16.56
N LYS A 576 -11.87 8.06 15.84
CA LYS A 576 -11.73 7.96 14.37
C LYS A 576 -12.43 9.13 13.67
N LEU A 577 -13.67 9.43 14.06
CA LEU A 577 -14.43 10.54 13.49
C LEU A 577 -13.76 11.89 13.80
N LYS A 578 -13.30 12.11 15.02
CA LYS A 578 -12.54 13.30 15.41
C LYS A 578 -11.29 13.47 14.54
N SER A 579 -10.51 12.41 14.38
CA SER A 579 -9.30 12.43 13.54
C SER A 579 -9.62 12.73 12.07
N THR A 580 -10.73 12.21 11.55
CA THR A 580 -11.21 12.50 10.20
C THR A 580 -11.55 13.99 10.06
N ILE A 581 -12.30 14.56 11.00
CA ILE A 581 -12.67 15.99 10.97
C ILE A 581 -11.44 16.89 11.12
N GLU A 582 -10.52 16.55 12.01
CA GLU A 582 -9.25 17.29 12.17
C GLU A 582 -8.40 17.25 10.89
N GLY A 583 -8.41 16.12 10.18
CA GLY A 583 -7.81 16.00 8.85
C GLY A 583 -8.46 16.92 7.84
N LEU A 584 -9.79 16.94 7.77
CA LEU A 584 -10.55 17.80 6.85
C LEU A 584 -10.29 19.29 7.13
N ILE A 585 -10.34 19.72 8.41
CA ILE A 585 -10.10 21.13 8.80
C ILE A 585 -8.72 21.60 8.32
N LYS A 586 -7.70 20.75 8.40
CA LYS A 586 -6.33 21.08 7.98
C LYS A 586 -6.18 21.25 6.47
N THR A 587 -7.08 20.70 5.68
CA THR A 587 -7.03 20.72 4.21
C THR A 587 -7.92 21.81 3.60
N VAL A 588 -8.69 22.54 4.41
CA VAL A 588 -9.45 23.72 3.92
C VAL A 588 -8.47 24.80 3.51
N GLN A 589 -8.57 25.24 2.25
CA GLN A 589 -7.71 26.28 1.68
C GLN A 589 -8.27 27.70 1.95
N PRO A 590 -7.50 28.76 1.66
CA PRO A 590 -7.94 30.15 1.92
C PRO A 590 -9.20 30.57 1.18
N ASP A 591 -9.56 29.91 0.08
CA ASP A 591 -10.81 30.09 -0.66
C ASP A 591 -12.05 29.46 0.00
N GLY A 592 -11.86 28.78 1.15
CA GLY A 592 -12.93 28.09 1.88
C GLY A 592 -13.33 26.74 1.27
N ARG A 593 -12.50 26.19 0.39
CA ARG A 593 -12.77 24.91 -0.28
C ARG A 593 -11.74 23.84 0.11
N ILE A 594 -12.10 22.58 -0.06
CA ILE A 594 -11.22 21.42 0.02
C ILE A 594 -10.95 20.94 -1.41
N HIS A 595 -9.68 20.84 -1.75
CA HIS A 595 -9.20 20.36 -3.05
C HIS A 595 -8.58 18.98 -2.87
N THR A 596 -9.39 17.95 -3.08
CA THR A 596 -8.88 16.57 -3.04
C THR A 596 -8.11 16.25 -4.30
N THR A 597 -7.26 15.23 -4.27
CA THR A 597 -6.57 14.68 -5.44
C THR A 597 -7.23 13.36 -5.84
N PHE A 598 -7.65 13.24 -7.11
CA PHE A 598 -8.17 11.99 -7.69
C PHE A 598 -7.08 11.22 -8.42
N ASN A 599 -6.72 10.04 -7.93
CA ASN A 599 -5.69 9.21 -8.56
C ASN A 599 -6.32 8.18 -9.52
N GLN A 600 -5.84 8.18 -10.77
CA GLN A 600 -6.25 7.22 -11.80
C GLN A 600 -5.42 5.93 -11.75
N THR A 601 -4.22 5.94 -11.17
CA THR A 601 -3.21 4.88 -11.31
C THR A 601 -3.03 4.00 -10.07
N VAL A 602 -3.79 4.22 -8.99
CA VAL A 602 -3.64 3.49 -7.72
C VAL A 602 -4.41 2.17 -7.71
N ALA A 603 -5.69 2.20 -8.13
CA ALA A 603 -6.51 0.99 -8.09
C ALA A 603 -6.33 0.15 -9.35
N SER A 604 -5.96 -1.12 -9.19
CA SER A 604 -5.81 -2.07 -10.31
C SER A 604 -7.11 -2.41 -11.05
N THR A 605 -8.27 -2.00 -10.52
CA THR A 605 -9.60 -2.18 -11.12
C THR A 605 -10.04 -1.01 -11.98
N GLY A 606 -9.27 0.08 -12.06
CA GLY A 606 -9.68 1.31 -12.76
C GLY A 606 -10.50 2.28 -11.92
N ARG A 607 -10.86 1.96 -10.68
CA ARG A 607 -11.53 2.92 -9.80
C ARG A 607 -10.62 4.11 -9.50
N LEU A 608 -11.21 5.28 -9.40
CA LEU A 608 -10.54 6.46 -8.86
C LEU A 608 -10.36 6.30 -7.35
N SER A 609 -9.25 6.78 -6.82
CA SER A 609 -9.09 6.97 -5.38
C SER A 609 -8.93 8.45 -5.06
N SER A 610 -9.42 8.88 -3.90
CA SER A 610 -9.31 10.25 -3.41
C SER A 610 -8.25 10.31 -2.31
N ALA A 611 -7.39 11.33 -2.36
CA ALA A 611 -6.32 11.55 -1.39
C ALA A 611 -6.20 13.03 -1.03
N GLU A 612 -5.68 13.32 0.13
CA GLU A 612 -5.31 14.65 0.63
C GLU A 612 -6.41 15.74 0.53
N PRO A 613 -7.61 15.48 1.10
CA PRO A 613 -8.03 14.37 1.94
C PRO A 613 -8.78 13.28 1.17
N ASN A 614 -8.89 12.06 1.73
CA ASN A 614 -9.73 11.03 1.15
C ASN A 614 -11.21 11.28 1.47
N LEU A 615 -11.95 11.87 0.54
CA LEU A 615 -13.37 12.15 0.69
C LEU A 615 -14.26 10.92 0.46
N GLN A 616 -13.75 9.87 -0.16
CA GLN A 616 -14.49 8.62 -0.41
C GLN A 616 -14.67 7.78 0.87
N ASN A 617 -13.89 8.04 1.92
CA ASN A 617 -13.97 7.33 3.20
C ASN A 617 -14.96 7.95 4.20
N ILE A 618 -15.64 9.05 3.86
CA ILE A 618 -16.66 9.66 4.73
C ILE A 618 -17.88 8.74 4.75
N PRO A 619 -18.33 8.23 5.92
CA PRO A 619 -19.45 7.29 5.99
C PRO A 619 -20.75 7.90 5.45
N VAL A 620 -21.50 7.13 4.68
CA VAL A 620 -22.79 7.59 4.09
C VAL A 620 -23.97 7.30 5.00
N ARG A 621 -23.93 6.15 5.71
CA ARG A 621 -25.11 5.59 6.40
C ARG A 621 -25.19 5.92 7.88
N THR A 622 -24.11 6.37 8.48
CA THR A 622 -24.08 6.71 9.91
C THR A 622 -24.53 8.15 10.13
N GLU A 623 -25.14 8.43 11.28
CA GLU A 623 -25.51 9.79 11.67
C GLU A 623 -24.28 10.73 11.69
N ALA A 624 -23.17 10.24 12.23
CA ALA A 624 -21.91 10.97 12.27
C ALA A 624 -21.35 11.28 10.87
N GLY A 625 -21.41 10.33 9.94
CA GLY A 625 -20.99 10.54 8.56
C GLY A 625 -21.88 11.56 7.84
N ARG A 626 -23.20 11.51 8.05
CA ARG A 626 -24.14 12.52 7.52
C ARG A 626 -23.87 13.89 8.12
N ALA A 627 -23.56 13.98 9.41
CA ALA A 627 -23.15 15.23 10.03
C ALA A 627 -21.87 15.80 9.39
N ILE A 628 -20.88 14.97 9.07
CA ILE A 628 -19.68 15.41 8.33
C ILE A 628 -20.06 15.89 6.92
N ARG A 629 -20.90 15.14 6.18
CA ARG A 629 -21.35 15.52 4.84
C ARG A 629 -22.14 16.83 4.83
N SER A 630 -22.85 17.16 5.90
CA SER A 630 -23.58 18.45 6.01
C SER A 630 -22.65 19.67 6.06
N ALA A 631 -21.37 19.49 6.38
CA ALA A 631 -20.37 20.57 6.35
C ALA A 631 -19.88 20.90 4.93
N PHE A 632 -20.09 20.01 3.95
CA PHE A 632 -19.77 20.28 2.55
C PHE A 632 -20.98 20.96 1.90
N VAL A 633 -20.81 22.24 1.61
CA VAL A 633 -21.90 23.14 1.25
C VAL A 633 -21.78 23.63 -0.19
N VAL A 634 -22.86 24.20 -0.71
CA VAL A 634 -22.82 24.93 -1.98
C VAL A 634 -21.93 26.16 -1.84
N GLY A 635 -21.10 26.43 -2.86
CA GLY A 635 -20.20 27.58 -2.89
C GLY A 635 -20.93 28.92 -3.12
N GLU A 636 -20.23 30.00 -2.81
CA GLU A 636 -20.75 31.35 -3.02
C GLU A 636 -21.07 31.59 -4.52
N GLY A 637 -22.26 32.11 -4.77
CA GLY A 637 -22.73 32.41 -6.14
C GLY A 637 -23.42 31.22 -6.84
N TYR A 638 -23.57 30.07 -6.17
CA TYR A 638 -24.29 28.91 -6.66
C TYR A 638 -25.58 28.70 -5.87
N GLU A 639 -26.52 27.94 -6.46
CA GLU A 639 -27.87 27.75 -5.92
C GLU A 639 -27.99 26.54 -4.99
N CYS A 640 -27.45 25.39 -5.40
CA CYS A 640 -27.50 24.15 -4.65
C CYS A 640 -26.43 23.14 -5.13
N LEU A 641 -26.27 22.07 -4.38
CA LEU A 641 -25.59 20.84 -4.86
C LEU A 641 -26.63 19.91 -5.46
N LEU A 642 -26.27 19.24 -6.56
CA LEU A 642 -26.96 18.12 -7.16
C LEU A 642 -26.08 16.89 -6.97
N THR A 643 -26.64 15.82 -6.39
CA THR A 643 -26.00 14.51 -6.39
C THR A 643 -26.73 13.57 -7.34
N ALA A 644 -25.99 12.76 -8.06
CA ALA A 644 -26.54 11.74 -8.96
C ALA A 644 -25.76 10.44 -8.79
N ASP A 645 -26.43 9.36 -8.44
CA ASP A 645 -25.85 8.06 -8.12
C ASP A 645 -26.48 6.95 -8.97
N TYR A 646 -25.64 6.01 -9.41
CA TYR A 646 -26.12 4.83 -10.12
C TYR A 646 -26.78 3.84 -9.18
N SER A 647 -28.01 3.47 -9.50
CA SER A 647 -28.74 2.43 -8.78
C SER A 647 -28.20 1.04 -9.13
N GLN A 648 -27.55 0.38 -8.18
CA GLN A 648 -27.09 -1.03 -8.27
C GLN A 648 -26.23 -1.34 -9.52
N ILE A 649 -25.31 -0.45 -9.88
CA ILE A 649 -24.52 -0.56 -11.12
C ILE A 649 -23.81 -1.91 -11.25
N GLU A 650 -23.16 -2.39 -10.18
CA GLU A 650 -22.43 -3.67 -10.20
C GLU A 650 -23.35 -4.86 -10.51
N MET A 651 -24.59 -4.84 -10.00
CA MET A 651 -25.56 -5.90 -10.28
C MET A 651 -26.11 -5.81 -11.70
N ARG A 652 -26.24 -4.62 -12.26
CA ARG A 652 -26.63 -4.41 -13.67
C ARG A 652 -25.51 -4.88 -14.61
N VAL A 653 -24.25 -4.59 -14.27
CA VAL A 653 -23.07 -5.13 -14.96
C VAL A 653 -23.03 -6.65 -14.86
N MET A 654 -23.31 -7.24 -13.69
CA MET A 654 -23.40 -8.69 -13.53
C MET A 654 -24.48 -9.29 -14.44
N ALA A 655 -25.67 -8.70 -14.50
CA ALA A 655 -26.74 -9.14 -15.37
C ALA A 655 -26.31 -9.12 -16.85
N HIS A 656 -25.60 -8.09 -17.27
CA HIS A 656 -25.06 -7.96 -18.62
C HIS A 656 -24.01 -9.03 -18.93
N LEU A 657 -22.97 -9.16 -18.06
CA LEU A 657 -21.87 -10.08 -18.27
C LEU A 657 -22.29 -11.55 -18.19
N SER A 658 -23.18 -11.90 -17.27
CA SER A 658 -23.68 -13.26 -17.09
C SER A 658 -24.72 -13.65 -18.14
N GLN A 659 -25.34 -12.69 -18.82
CA GLN A 659 -26.47 -12.88 -19.73
C GLN A 659 -27.60 -13.74 -19.12
N ASP A 660 -27.80 -13.59 -17.80
CA ASP A 660 -28.82 -14.33 -17.09
C ASP A 660 -30.21 -13.78 -17.40
N GLU A 661 -31.03 -14.59 -18.04
CA GLU A 661 -32.34 -14.19 -18.50
C GLU A 661 -33.24 -13.70 -17.35
N GLY A 662 -33.14 -14.34 -16.16
CA GLY A 662 -33.95 -13.97 -15.01
C GLY A 662 -33.59 -12.60 -14.45
N LEU A 663 -32.30 -12.27 -14.36
CA LEU A 663 -31.82 -10.95 -13.93
C LEU A 663 -32.17 -9.87 -14.96
N ILE A 664 -32.02 -10.18 -16.26
CA ILE A 664 -32.35 -9.24 -17.35
C ILE A 664 -33.86 -8.94 -17.37
N GLU A 665 -34.71 -9.97 -17.20
CA GLU A 665 -36.15 -9.80 -17.11
C GLU A 665 -36.55 -8.90 -15.94
N ALA A 666 -36.00 -9.12 -14.76
CA ALA A 666 -36.27 -8.32 -13.57
C ALA A 666 -35.99 -6.84 -13.77
N TYR A 667 -34.80 -6.52 -14.30
CA TYR A 667 -34.43 -5.13 -14.57
C TYR A 667 -35.27 -4.48 -15.67
N ARG A 668 -35.63 -5.21 -16.74
CA ARG A 668 -36.50 -4.68 -17.82
C ARG A 668 -37.92 -4.47 -17.36
N ALA A 669 -38.39 -5.28 -16.41
CA ALA A 669 -39.73 -5.11 -15.83
C ALA A 669 -39.80 -3.96 -14.81
N GLY A 670 -38.67 -3.36 -14.43
CA GLY A 670 -38.61 -2.31 -13.40
C GLY A 670 -38.90 -2.81 -11.98
N GLU A 671 -38.69 -4.11 -11.74
CA GLU A 671 -38.93 -4.70 -10.42
C GLU A 671 -37.74 -4.45 -9.49
N ASP A 672 -38.02 -4.33 -8.16
CA ASP A 672 -36.91 -4.33 -7.16
C ASP A 672 -36.16 -5.67 -7.22
N LEU A 673 -34.89 -5.62 -7.66
CA LEU A 673 -34.08 -6.80 -7.87
C LEU A 673 -34.02 -7.71 -6.62
N HIS A 674 -33.87 -7.13 -5.44
CA HIS A 674 -33.74 -7.92 -4.21
C HIS A 674 -35.05 -8.59 -3.81
N ASN A 675 -36.20 -7.96 -4.09
CA ASN A 675 -37.52 -8.58 -3.91
C ASN A 675 -37.72 -9.66 -4.95
N PHE A 676 -37.39 -9.40 -6.20
CA PHE A 676 -37.48 -10.40 -7.29
C PHE A 676 -36.63 -11.62 -7.01
N VAL A 677 -35.34 -11.42 -6.73
CA VAL A 677 -34.42 -12.51 -6.41
C VAL A 677 -34.87 -13.25 -5.14
N GLY A 678 -35.32 -12.53 -4.12
CA GLY A 678 -35.86 -13.12 -2.89
C GLY A 678 -37.09 -13.99 -3.12
N SER A 679 -38.01 -13.53 -3.94
CA SER A 679 -39.15 -14.30 -4.35
C SER A 679 -38.76 -15.62 -5.04
N ARG A 680 -37.80 -15.58 -5.93
CA ARG A 680 -37.32 -16.75 -6.70
C ARG A 680 -36.46 -17.72 -5.86
N VAL A 681 -35.61 -17.22 -4.99
CA VAL A 681 -34.69 -18.02 -4.18
C VAL A 681 -35.42 -18.71 -3.02
N PHE A 682 -36.37 -18.01 -2.37
CA PHE A 682 -37.11 -18.55 -1.23
C PHE A 682 -38.48 -19.12 -1.59
N ASP A 683 -38.85 -19.11 -2.85
CA ASP A 683 -40.11 -19.60 -3.40
C ASP A 683 -41.34 -18.99 -2.70
N VAL A 684 -41.30 -17.67 -2.52
CA VAL A 684 -42.41 -16.90 -1.92
C VAL A 684 -42.90 -15.84 -2.91
N PRO A 685 -44.21 -15.45 -2.87
CA PRO A 685 -44.72 -14.34 -3.67
C PRO A 685 -43.90 -13.06 -3.40
N ILE A 686 -43.72 -12.21 -4.42
CA ILE A 686 -42.87 -11.02 -4.33
C ILE A 686 -43.32 -10.02 -3.23
N ASP A 687 -44.63 -9.94 -2.99
CA ASP A 687 -45.27 -9.14 -1.94
C ASP A 687 -45.08 -9.71 -0.52
N GLN A 688 -44.62 -10.96 -0.41
CA GLN A 688 -44.33 -11.64 0.84
C GLN A 688 -42.82 -11.70 1.15
N VAL A 689 -41.97 -11.08 0.35
CA VAL A 689 -40.52 -10.97 0.64
C VAL A 689 -40.34 -10.01 1.82
N THR A 690 -40.03 -10.57 2.97
CA THR A 690 -39.83 -9.80 4.20
C THR A 690 -38.56 -8.95 4.12
N PRO A 691 -38.42 -7.87 4.92
CA PRO A 691 -37.17 -7.10 5.02
C PRO A 691 -35.96 -7.96 5.37
N GLU A 692 -36.17 -9.03 6.15
CA GLU A 692 -35.09 -9.97 6.49
C GLU A 692 -34.65 -10.80 5.29
N LEU A 693 -35.59 -11.38 4.54
CA LEU A 693 -35.30 -12.11 3.31
C LEU A 693 -34.61 -11.21 2.28
N ARG A 694 -35.10 -9.98 2.11
CA ARG A 694 -34.49 -8.98 1.25
C ARG A 694 -33.03 -8.68 1.67
N ARG A 695 -32.76 -8.54 2.98
CA ARG A 695 -31.40 -8.34 3.51
C ARG A 695 -30.50 -9.55 3.20
N ARG A 696 -31.01 -10.77 3.37
CA ARG A 696 -30.25 -12.01 3.03
C ARG A 696 -29.91 -12.07 1.55
N VAL A 697 -30.87 -11.74 0.68
CA VAL A 697 -30.65 -11.69 -0.76
C VAL A 697 -29.60 -10.64 -1.12
N LYS A 698 -29.70 -9.44 -0.55
CA LYS A 698 -28.73 -8.38 -0.80
C LYS A 698 -27.31 -8.82 -0.43
N ALA A 699 -27.13 -9.37 0.77
CA ALA A 699 -25.86 -9.87 1.24
C ALA A 699 -25.30 -10.98 0.33
N MET A 700 -26.15 -11.90 -0.12
CA MET A 700 -25.78 -12.98 -1.02
C MET A 700 -25.40 -12.46 -2.42
N SER A 701 -26.24 -11.63 -3.04
CA SER A 701 -26.00 -11.13 -4.40
C SER A 701 -24.67 -10.36 -4.49
N TYR A 702 -24.43 -9.44 -3.55
CA TYR A 702 -23.14 -8.75 -3.49
C TYR A 702 -22.00 -9.68 -3.08
N GLY A 703 -22.24 -10.59 -2.13
CA GLY A 703 -21.27 -11.60 -1.74
C GLY A 703 -20.77 -12.46 -2.90
N LEU A 704 -21.66 -12.86 -3.80
CA LEU A 704 -21.29 -13.63 -4.99
C LEU A 704 -20.45 -12.81 -5.97
N VAL A 705 -20.79 -11.54 -6.18
CA VAL A 705 -19.98 -10.61 -6.98
C VAL A 705 -18.56 -10.50 -6.43
N TYR A 706 -18.41 -10.52 -5.10
CA TYR A 706 -17.11 -10.43 -4.42
C TYR A 706 -16.44 -11.80 -4.18
N GLY A 707 -16.97 -12.87 -4.75
CA GLY A 707 -16.39 -14.21 -4.60
C GLY A 707 -16.49 -14.78 -3.18
N LEU A 708 -17.55 -14.41 -2.43
CA LEU A 708 -17.74 -14.85 -1.06
C LEU A 708 -18.07 -16.35 -1.02
N SER A 709 -17.35 -17.10 -0.18
CA SER A 709 -17.66 -18.51 0.06
C SER A 709 -18.91 -18.69 0.95
N ALA A 710 -19.47 -19.91 0.97
CA ALA A 710 -20.58 -20.24 1.87
C ALA A 710 -20.24 -19.96 3.34
N TYR A 711 -18.97 -20.16 3.74
CA TYR A 711 -18.49 -19.80 5.07
C TYR A 711 -18.49 -18.30 5.31
N GLY A 712 -18.02 -17.51 4.33
CA GLY A 712 -18.09 -16.03 4.41
C GLY A 712 -19.54 -15.53 4.51
N LEU A 713 -20.44 -16.09 3.69
CA LEU A 713 -21.87 -15.76 3.72
C LEU A 713 -22.52 -16.15 5.06
N SER A 714 -22.17 -17.31 5.62
CA SER A 714 -22.71 -17.76 6.92
C SER A 714 -22.35 -16.78 8.06
N ASN A 715 -21.10 -16.28 8.07
CA ASN A 715 -20.67 -15.28 9.04
C ASN A 715 -21.40 -13.93 8.85
N GLN A 716 -21.55 -13.48 7.60
CA GLN A 716 -22.22 -12.21 7.30
C GLN A 716 -23.70 -12.20 7.66
N LEU A 717 -24.36 -13.34 7.52
CA LEU A 717 -25.80 -13.49 7.83
C LEU A 717 -26.10 -14.06 9.22
N SER A 718 -25.06 -14.43 9.97
CA SER A 718 -25.19 -15.11 11.28
C SER A 718 -26.04 -16.40 11.20
N ILE A 719 -25.85 -17.19 10.13
CA ILE A 719 -26.51 -18.49 9.89
C ILE A 719 -25.49 -19.62 9.83
N SER A 720 -25.94 -20.86 9.82
CA SER A 720 -25.06 -22.00 9.66
C SER A 720 -24.43 -22.06 8.26
N ALA A 721 -23.25 -22.64 8.12
CA ALA A 721 -22.61 -22.85 6.83
C ALA A 721 -23.42 -23.75 5.89
N GLY A 722 -24.22 -24.67 6.45
CA GLY A 722 -25.17 -25.50 5.71
C GLY A 722 -26.28 -24.67 5.07
N GLU A 723 -26.95 -23.83 5.85
CA GLU A 723 -27.98 -22.92 5.36
C GLU A 723 -27.45 -21.95 4.29
N ALA A 724 -26.24 -21.39 4.52
CA ALA A 724 -25.60 -20.53 3.52
C ALA A 724 -25.37 -21.27 2.18
N LYS A 725 -24.93 -22.52 2.26
CA LYS A 725 -24.73 -23.36 1.07
C LYS A 725 -26.04 -23.67 0.35
N ASP A 726 -27.12 -23.96 1.08
CA ASP A 726 -28.45 -24.23 0.52
C ASP A 726 -29.02 -22.98 -0.18
N ILE A 727 -28.90 -21.82 0.44
CA ILE A 727 -29.31 -20.54 -0.16
C ILE A 727 -28.53 -20.26 -1.45
N MET A 728 -27.20 -20.46 -1.44
CA MET A 728 -26.37 -20.30 -2.64
C MET A 728 -26.76 -21.29 -3.73
N ALA A 729 -27.06 -22.54 -3.38
CA ALA A 729 -27.50 -23.55 -4.33
C ALA A 729 -28.84 -23.17 -4.98
N SER A 730 -29.82 -22.74 -4.20
CA SER A 730 -31.10 -22.24 -4.69
C SER A 730 -30.95 -21.02 -5.62
N TYR A 731 -30.01 -20.10 -5.27
CA TYR A 731 -29.71 -18.96 -6.14
C TYR A 731 -29.16 -19.42 -7.49
N PHE A 732 -28.15 -20.30 -7.51
CA PHE A 732 -27.54 -20.77 -8.74
C PHE A 732 -28.44 -21.68 -9.57
N GLU A 733 -29.40 -22.36 -8.95
CA GLU A 733 -30.43 -23.11 -9.65
C GLU A 733 -31.38 -22.16 -10.43
N ARG A 734 -31.71 -21.00 -9.84
CA ARG A 734 -32.59 -20.00 -10.44
C ARG A 734 -31.85 -19.06 -11.43
N PHE A 735 -30.59 -18.75 -11.12
CA PHE A 735 -29.76 -17.85 -11.92
C PHE A 735 -28.52 -18.60 -12.45
N GLY A 736 -28.79 -19.58 -13.31
CA GLY A 736 -27.74 -20.45 -13.88
C GLY A 736 -26.75 -19.72 -14.78
N GLY A 737 -27.17 -18.62 -15.40
CA GLY A 737 -26.30 -17.74 -16.17
C GLY A 737 -25.20 -17.10 -15.31
N VAL A 738 -25.56 -16.66 -14.10
CA VAL A 738 -24.58 -16.10 -13.14
C VAL A 738 -23.54 -17.16 -12.78
N LYS A 739 -23.98 -18.38 -12.43
CA LYS A 739 -23.05 -19.45 -12.08
C LYS A 739 -22.08 -19.76 -13.21
N ARG A 740 -22.59 -19.93 -14.43
CA ARG A 740 -21.78 -20.21 -15.61
C ARG A 740 -20.73 -19.12 -15.82
N TYR A 741 -21.15 -17.85 -15.76
CA TYR A 741 -20.23 -16.72 -15.89
C TYR A 741 -19.12 -16.72 -14.85
N LEU A 742 -19.45 -16.92 -13.55
CA LEU A 742 -18.47 -16.95 -12.48
C LEU A 742 -17.46 -18.09 -12.64
N ASP A 743 -17.91 -19.27 -13.08
CA ASP A 743 -17.04 -20.41 -13.36
C ASP A 743 -16.14 -20.13 -14.59
N GLU A 744 -16.71 -19.60 -15.68
CA GLU A 744 -16.01 -19.35 -16.94
C GLU A 744 -14.95 -18.23 -16.83
N VAL A 745 -15.24 -17.14 -16.12
CA VAL A 745 -14.31 -16.00 -16.00
C VAL A 745 -13.01 -16.38 -15.29
N VAL A 746 -13.08 -17.23 -14.26
CA VAL A 746 -11.88 -17.71 -13.55
C VAL A 746 -11.06 -18.64 -14.45
N GLU A 747 -11.72 -19.58 -15.16
CA GLU A 747 -11.03 -20.52 -16.05
C GLU A 747 -10.41 -19.78 -17.26
N GLN A 748 -11.06 -18.76 -17.77
CA GLN A 748 -10.51 -17.92 -18.83
C GLN A 748 -9.32 -17.14 -18.31
N ALA A 749 -9.42 -16.51 -17.13
CA ALA A 749 -8.32 -15.77 -16.53
C ALA A 749 -7.08 -16.65 -16.24
N ARG A 750 -7.27 -17.94 -15.91
CA ARG A 750 -6.16 -18.88 -15.77
C ARG A 750 -5.41 -19.14 -17.07
N ARG A 751 -6.13 -19.18 -18.20
CA ARG A 751 -5.52 -19.38 -19.52
C ARG A 751 -4.84 -18.12 -20.04
N ASP A 752 -5.52 -16.98 -19.89
CA ASP A 752 -5.11 -15.70 -20.51
C ASP A 752 -4.15 -14.91 -19.61
N GLY A 753 -4.09 -15.22 -18.29
CA GLY A 753 -3.29 -14.50 -17.30
C GLY A 753 -3.93 -13.21 -16.79
N TYR A 754 -5.10 -12.83 -17.29
CA TYR A 754 -5.81 -11.60 -16.90
C TYR A 754 -7.32 -11.72 -17.02
N THR A 755 -8.04 -10.79 -16.40
CA THR A 755 -9.45 -10.50 -16.68
C THR A 755 -9.58 -9.13 -17.34
N SER A 756 -10.69 -8.90 -18.05
CA SER A 756 -10.96 -7.61 -18.69
C SER A 756 -12.36 -7.08 -18.39
N THR A 757 -12.51 -5.75 -18.42
CA THR A 757 -13.81 -5.08 -18.40
C THR A 757 -14.46 -5.09 -19.78
N VAL A 758 -15.72 -4.65 -19.87
CA VAL A 758 -16.42 -4.44 -21.16
C VAL A 758 -15.67 -3.44 -22.05
N PHE A 759 -14.92 -2.52 -21.46
CA PHE A 759 -14.11 -1.52 -22.16
C PHE A 759 -12.69 -1.99 -22.50
N GLY A 760 -12.34 -3.25 -22.19
CA GLY A 760 -11.03 -3.81 -22.49
C GLY A 760 -9.94 -3.51 -21.44
N ARG A 761 -10.27 -2.91 -20.29
CA ARG A 761 -9.31 -2.73 -19.19
C ARG A 761 -8.88 -4.07 -18.67
N ARG A 762 -7.58 -4.34 -18.64
CA ARG A 762 -7.01 -5.61 -18.16
C ARG A 762 -6.59 -5.53 -16.70
N ARG A 763 -6.81 -6.62 -15.98
CA ARG A 763 -6.19 -6.87 -14.68
C ARG A 763 -5.46 -8.20 -14.74
N TYR A 764 -4.14 -8.14 -14.61
CA TYR A 764 -3.28 -9.33 -14.62
C TYR A 764 -3.34 -10.05 -13.29
N LEU A 765 -3.40 -11.40 -13.31
CA LEU A 765 -3.59 -12.25 -12.14
C LEU A 765 -2.68 -13.50 -12.24
N PRO A 766 -1.36 -13.32 -12.20
CA PRO A 766 -0.41 -14.45 -12.33
C PRO A 766 -0.57 -15.47 -11.20
N GLU A 767 -1.07 -15.06 -10.03
CA GLU A 767 -1.26 -15.92 -8.86
C GLU A 767 -2.38 -16.93 -9.03
N LEU A 768 -3.22 -16.86 -10.07
CA LEU A 768 -4.24 -17.86 -10.39
C LEU A 768 -3.67 -19.26 -10.61
N ASN A 769 -2.41 -19.34 -11.03
CA ASN A 769 -1.67 -20.58 -11.26
C ASN A 769 -0.65 -20.88 -10.14
N SER A 770 -0.69 -20.16 -9.02
CA SER A 770 0.21 -20.36 -7.88
C SER A 770 -0.06 -21.69 -7.17
N ASP A 771 1.01 -22.34 -6.73
CA ASP A 771 0.92 -23.53 -5.86
C ASP A 771 0.43 -23.15 -4.45
N ASN A 772 0.56 -21.88 -4.05
CA ASN A 772 0.01 -21.39 -2.80
C ASN A 772 -1.51 -21.27 -2.88
N ARG A 773 -2.20 -22.07 -2.10
CA ARG A 773 -3.67 -22.10 -2.05
C ARG A 773 -4.27 -20.74 -1.68
N VAL A 774 -3.70 -20.02 -0.72
CA VAL A 774 -4.24 -18.73 -0.26
C VAL A 774 -4.07 -17.65 -1.33
N ALA A 775 -2.90 -17.58 -1.97
CA ALA A 775 -2.66 -16.68 -3.09
C ALA A 775 -3.61 -16.98 -4.25
N ARG A 776 -3.76 -18.26 -4.62
CA ARG A 776 -4.68 -18.68 -5.67
C ARG A 776 -6.14 -18.34 -5.36
N GLU A 777 -6.64 -18.63 -4.15
CA GLU A 777 -8.01 -18.28 -3.74
C GLU A 777 -8.25 -16.77 -3.71
N ASN A 778 -7.23 -15.96 -3.37
CA ASN A 778 -7.29 -14.50 -3.44
C ASN A 778 -7.37 -14.02 -4.90
N ALA A 779 -6.54 -14.59 -5.78
CA ALA A 779 -6.56 -14.29 -7.20
C ALA A 779 -7.88 -14.72 -7.87
N GLU A 780 -8.47 -15.85 -7.48
CA GLU A 780 -9.80 -16.27 -7.94
C GLU A 780 -10.88 -15.24 -7.56
N ARG A 781 -10.87 -14.75 -6.30
CA ARG A 781 -11.78 -13.66 -5.89
C ARG A 781 -11.55 -12.38 -6.68
N ALA A 782 -10.30 -12.04 -6.92
CA ALA A 782 -9.95 -10.88 -7.73
C ALA A 782 -10.43 -11.04 -9.19
N ALA A 783 -10.34 -12.24 -9.77
CA ALA A 783 -10.83 -12.55 -11.11
C ALA A 783 -12.35 -12.41 -11.23
N LEU A 784 -13.10 -12.81 -10.20
CA LEU A 784 -14.56 -12.65 -10.16
C LEU A 784 -14.96 -11.18 -10.06
N ASN A 785 -14.27 -10.41 -9.25
CA ASN A 785 -14.64 -9.05 -8.91
C ASN A 785 -14.19 -8.00 -9.94
N ALA A 786 -13.00 -8.15 -10.50
CA ALA A 786 -12.37 -7.12 -11.32
C ALA A 786 -13.18 -6.75 -12.59
N PRO A 787 -13.76 -7.67 -13.37
CA PRO A 787 -14.57 -7.31 -14.53
C PRO A 787 -15.79 -6.47 -14.17
N ILE A 788 -16.44 -6.77 -13.05
CA ILE A 788 -17.67 -6.12 -12.60
C ILE A 788 -17.37 -4.74 -12.05
N GLN A 789 -16.47 -4.65 -11.08
CA GLN A 789 -16.06 -3.37 -10.48
C GLN A 789 -15.36 -2.47 -11.50
N GLY A 790 -14.51 -3.05 -12.35
CA GLY A 790 -13.80 -2.29 -13.37
C GLY A 790 -14.75 -1.73 -14.42
N THR A 791 -15.73 -2.51 -14.89
CA THR A 791 -16.75 -2.02 -15.83
C THR A 791 -17.60 -0.92 -15.19
N ALA A 792 -18.00 -1.06 -13.92
CA ALA A 792 -18.71 0.01 -13.20
C ALA A 792 -17.86 1.29 -13.11
N ALA A 793 -16.56 1.15 -12.84
CA ALA A 793 -15.63 2.29 -12.82
C ALA A 793 -15.46 2.94 -14.20
N ASP A 794 -15.40 2.15 -15.26
CA ASP A 794 -15.33 2.67 -16.62
C ASP A 794 -16.62 3.40 -17.01
N ILE A 795 -17.79 2.90 -16.62
CA ILE A 795 -19.09 3.54 -16.88
C ILE A 795 -19.16 4.93 -16.23
N ILE A 796 -18.77 5.05 -14.94
CA ILE A 796 -18.80 6.36 -14.27
C ILE A 796 -17.79 7.32 -14.89
N LYS A 797 -16.65 6.87 -15.37
CA LYS A 797 -15.67 7.69 -16.08
C LYS A 797 -16.22 8.19 -17.42
N VAL A 798 -16.90 7.34 -18.17
CA VAL A 798 -17.60 7.75 -19.40
C VAL A 798 -18.68 8.78 -19.08
N ALA A 799 -19.46 8.56 -18.02
CA ALA A 799 -20.47 9.51 -17.57
C ALA A 799 -19.86 10.87 -17.21
N MET A 800 -18.71 10.87 -16.51
CA MET A 800 -17.99 12.12 -16.18
C MET A 800 -17.61 12.90 -17.42
N LEU A 801 -17.00 12.25 -18.43
CA LEU A 801 -16.64 12.90 -19.69
C LEU A 801 -17.84 13.47 -20.43
N ARG A 802 -18.94 12.72 -20.49
CA ARG A 802 -20.17 13.16 -21.17
C ARG A 802 -20.87 14.31 -20.45
N VAL A 803 -20.95 14.24 -19.12
CA VAL A 803 -21.54 15.30 -18.30
C VAL A 803 -20.71 16.57 -18.42
N ASP A 804 -19.39 16.48 -18.31
CA ASP A 804 -18.49 17.62 -18.45
C ASP A 804 -18.66 18.29 -19.83
N ALA A 805 -18.60 17.52 -20.91
CA ALA A 805 -18.82 18.03 -22.27
C ALA A 805 -20.22 18.65 -22.48
N ALA A 806 -21.26 18.07 -21.88
CA ALA A 806 -22.61 18.59 -21.97
C ALA A 806 -22.86 19.85 -21.12
N LEU A 807 -22.02 20.09 -20.12
CA LEU A 807 -22.00 21.31 -19.30
C LEU A 807 -21.20 22.45 -19.95
N GLU A 808 -20.55 22.24 -21.10
CA GLU A 808 -19.82 23.30 -21.81
C GLU A 808 -20.71 24.50 -22.03
N GLY A 809 -20.24 25.69 -21.67
CA GLY A 809 -20.96 26.94 -21.73
C GLY A 809 -21.98 27.20 -20.60
N LYS A 810 -22.13 26.24 -19.65
CA LYS A 810 -22.82 26.45 -18.38
C LYS A 810 -21.90 26.99 -17.31
N LYS A 811 -22.50 27.49 -16.23
CA LYS A 811 -21.73 27.89 -15.03
C LYS A 811 -21.71 26.78 -13.98
N SER A 812 -22.66 25.85 -14.07
CA SER A 812 -22.70 24.65 -13.25
C SER A 812 -21.53 23.73 -13.59
N ARG A 813 -20.99 23.01 -12.60
CA ARG A 813 -19.75 22.26 -12.73
C ARG A 813 -19.72 21.02 -11.86
N VAL A 814 -19.01 19.97 -12.28
CA VAL A 814 -18.78 18.77 -11.50
C VAL A 814 -17.71 19.05 -10.44
N LEU A 815 -17.96 18.67 -9.19
CA LEU A 815 -17.03 18.87 -8.07
C LEU A 815 -16.34 17.59 -7.61
N LEU A 816 -17.11 16.52 -7.43
CA LEU A 816 -16.62 15.27 -6.85
C LEU A 816 -17.18 14.06 -7.59
N GLN A 817 -16.37 13.01 -7.58
CA GLN A 817 -16.78 11.64 -7.85
C GLN A 817 -16.51 10.80 -6.60
N VAL A 818 -17.55 10.19 -6.03
CA VAL A 818 -17.46 9.38 -4.81
C VAL A 818 -18.23 8.07 -5.02
N HIS A 819 -17.50 6.94 -5.09
CA HIS A 819 -18.06 5.63 -5.45
C HIS A 819 -18.76 5.66 -6.81
N ASP A 820 -20.08 5.55 -6.84
CA ASP A 820 -20.91 5.56 -8.05
C ASP A 820 -21.70 6.89 -8.20
N GLU A 821 -21.35 7.91 -7.39
CA GLU A 821 -22.01 9.21 -7.28
C GLU A 821 -21.18 10.33 -7.92
N LEU A 822 -21.84 11.25 -8.64
CA LEU A 822 -21.31 12.55 -9.03
C LEU A 822 -21.94 13.65 -8.17
N VAL A 823 -21.14 14.61 -7.74
CA VAL A 823 -21.57 15.82 -7.04
C VAL A 823 -21.34 17.02 -7.95
N VAL A 824 -22.41 17.73 -8.27
CA VAL A 824 -22.42 18.88 -9.19
C VAL A 824 -22.86 20.14 -8.44
N GLU A 825 -22.16 21.23 -8.65
CA GLU A 825 -22.51 22.55 -8.12
C GLU A 825 -23.33 23.32 -9.14
N ILE A 826 -24.55 23.71 -8.78
CA ILE A 826 -25.53 24.26 -9.70
C ILE A 826 -25.57 25.77 -9.65
N ALA A 827 -25.40 26.41 -10.78
CA ALA A 827 -25.53 27.85 -10.92
C ALA A 827 -27.01 28.31 -10.90
N PRO A 828 -27.31 29.52 -10.44
CA PRO A 828 -28.69 30.02 -10.37
C PRO A 828 -29.44 29.94 -11.69
N GLY A 829 -30.59 29.27 -11.67
CA GLY A 829 -31.47 29.08 -12.82
C GLY A 829 -31.07 27.99 -13.80
N GLU A 830 -30.02 27.18 -13.50
CA GLU A 830 -29.60 26.06 -14.36
C GLU A 830 -30.09 24.69 -13.85
N LEU A 831 -30.75 24.62 -12.69
CA LEU A 831 -31.06 23.36 -12.02
C LEU A 831 -31.79 22.34 -12.88
N ASP A 832 -32.94 22.72 -13.47
CA ASP A 832 -33.76 21.77 -14.22
C ASP A 832 -33.03 21.24 -15.46
N GLU A 833 -32.32 22.11 -16.17
CA GLU A 833 -31.58 21.74 -17.38
C GLU A 833 -30.34 20.88 -17.04
N VAL A 834 -29.58 21.24 -16.01
CA VAL A 834 -28.40 20.49 -15.61
C VAL A 834 -28.77 19.14 -15.05
N ARG A 835 -29.84 19.05 -14.29
CA ARG A 835 -30.38 17.77 -13.80
C ARG A 835 -30.72 16.83 -14.94
N GLU A 836 -31.45 17.33 -15.94
CA GLU A 836 -31.80 16.56 -17.15
C GLU A 836 -30.54 16.12 -17.92
N ILE A 837 -29.55 16.97 -18.04
CA ILE A 837 -28.26 16.65 -18.66
C ILE A 837 -27.55 15.51 -17.88
N VAL A 838 -27.37 15.67 -16.56
CA VAL A 838 -26.66 14.69 -15.74
C VAL A 838 -27.35 13.33 -15.77
N GLU A 839 -28.69 13.30 -15.56
CA GLU A 839 -29.46 12.05 -15.61
C GLU A 839 -29.33 11.38 -16.99
N ARG A 840 -29.50 12.13 -18.08
CA ARG A 840 -29.42 11.61 -19.46
C ARG A 840 -28.01 11.07 -19.80
N GLU A 841 -26.97 11.82 -19.48
CA GLU A 841 -25.59 11.42 -19.84
C GLU A 841 -25.09 10.25 -18.99
N MET A 842 -25.52 10.16 -17.73
CA MET A 842 -25.24 9.01 -16.91
C MET A 842 -26.02 7.77 -17.36
N ASP A 843 -27.34 7.88 -17.59
CA ASP A 843 -28.17 6.76 -18.10
C ASP A 843 -27.68 6.26 -19.47
N GLY A 844 -27.23 7.17 -20.31
CA GLY A 844 -26.69 6.88 -21.64
C GLY A 844 -25.23 6.53 -21.73
N ALA A 845 -24.50 6.39 -20.60
CA ALA A 845 -23.03 6.20 -20.60
C ALA A 845 -22.58 4.95 -21.38
N ILE A 846 -23.38 3.89 -21.34
CA ILE A 846 -23.15 2.65 -22.09
C ILE A 846 -24.49 1.96 -22.37
N GLU A 847 -24.53 1.19 -23.47
CA GLU A 847 -25.65 0.30 -23.76
C GLU A 847 -25.39 -1.09 -23.17
N LEU A 848 -26.11 -1.45 -22.11
CA LEU A 848 -26.11 -2.78 -21.52
C LEU A 848 -27.38 -3.56 -21.91
N LEU A 849 -27.41 -4.87 -21.64
CA LEU A 849 -28.60 -5.70 -21.81
C LEU A 849 -29.74 -5.30 -20.85
N VAL A 850 -29.42 -4.55 -19.82
CA VAL A 850 -30.38 -3.96 -18.85
C VAL A 850 -30.21 -2.44 -18.82
N PRO A 851 -31.28 -1.66 -18.56
CA PRO A 851 -31.16 -0.21 -18.46
C PRO A 851 -30.27 0.17 -17.27
N LEU A 852 -29.49 1.24 -17.40
CA LEU A 852 -28.94 1.95 -16.27
C LEU A 852 -30.07 2.75 -15.60
N GLU A 853 -29.89 3.12 -14.35
CA GLU A 853 -30.86 3.93 -13.60
C GLU A 853 -30.10 4.85 -12.67
N VAL A 854 -30.40 6.13 -12.74
CA VAL A 854 -29.75 7.17 -11.94
C VAL A 854 -30.78 7.77 -10.98
N SER A 855 -30.42 7.86 -9.72
CA SER A 855 -31.16 8.61 -8.70
C SER A 855 -30.48 9.96 -8.49
N ALA A 856 -31.25 11.03 -8.47
CA ALA A 856 -30.72 12.38 -8.28
C ALA A 856 -31.44 13.14 -7.17
N GLY A 857 -30.68 13.82 -6.32
CA GLY A 857 -31.18 14.68 -5.26
C GLY A 857 -30.52 16.05 -5.26
N THR A 858 -31.15 17.04 -4.62
CA THR A 858 -30.63 18.41 -4.53
C THR A 858 -30.70 18.94 -3.12
N GLY A 859 -29.74 19.77 -2.72
CA GLY A 859 -29.71 20.32 -1.37
C GLY A 859 -28.68 21.43 -1.22
N ALA A 860 -28.75 22.15 -0.11
CA ALA A 860 -27.81 23.21 0.23
C ALA A 860 -26.43 22.67 0.66
N ASN A 861 -26.35 21.38 0.99
CA ASN A 861 -25.14 20.68 1.35
C ASN A 861 -25.21 19.24 0.86
N TRP A 862 -24.10 18.53 0.96
CA TRP A 862 -23.97 17.17 0.42
C TRP A 862 -24.94 16.15 1.08
N ASP A 863 -25.17 16.26 2.41
CA ASP A 863 -26.12 15.37 3.09
C ASP A 863 -27.56 15.65 2.67
N ALA A 864 -27.94 16.94 2.56
CA ALA A 864 -29.29 17.34 2.14
C ALA A 864 -29.57 17.02 0.66
N ALA A 865 -28.53 16.90 -0.17
CA ALA A 865 -28.65 16.50 -1.57
C ALA A 865 -28.73 14.98 -1.74
N ALA A 866 -28.51 14.17 -0.70
CA ALA A 866 -28.62 12.71 -0.77
C ALA A 866 -30.07 12.28 -1.04
N HIS A 867 -30.25 11.16 -1.77
CA HIS A 867 -31.55 10.64 -2.23
C HIS A 867 -31.81 9.22 -1.75
#